data_8b6b3481474db549cf06903ee7f8e253
#
_entry.id   8b6b3481474db549cf06903ee7f8e253
#
_cell.length_a   1.000
_cell.length_b   1.000
_cell.length_c   1.000
_cell.angle_alpha   90.00
_cell.angle_beta   90.00
_cell.angle_gamma   90.00
#
_symmetry.space_group_name_H-M   'P 1'
#
loop_
_entity.id
_entity.type
_entity.pdbx_description
1 polymer ?
#
loop_
_entity_poly.entity_id
_entity_poly.type
_entity_poly.pdbx_seq_one_letter_code
_entity_poly.pdbx_strand_id
1 'polypeptide(L)'
;VDINKLTQKSQEALAEAQSIAIRMGHIEVDGEHLLMALIDQPEGLVPRLLDQTGADTAALRADLERELNRRPKVSGPGAAPGQVSVTRRLANLLEAAEREAKRLKDEYVSVEHLVIALAEEGSTSAAGRMLASNGVTRESFLGALTKVRGNQRVTSASPEGAYEALEKYGRDLVAEGRAGKLDPVIGRDAEIRRVIQILSRKTKNNPVLIGDPGVGKTAIVEGLAQRIVRADVPEGLRDKTIFSLDMGSLVAGAKYRGEFEERLQAVLSEVKAGEGRILLFVDELHTVVGAGATEGSLDAGNMLKPMLARGELHMIGATTLDEYRKHIEKDAALERRFQTVLVDEPDVEDTVSILRGLRERLEVFHGVKIQDAALVAAATLSHRYITDRFLPDKAIDLVDEACARLRTEIDSMPAELDEITRRVTRLEIEEAALAKETDAASKSRLEELRKELADLRAEADARHAQWDAERQAIRRVQELRGRLEQLRHEAEEAERNYDLNRAAELRYGQITELERKLQAAEEQLTSKQGEKRLLREVVTEDEIAEIVAAWTGIPVARLQEGEREKLLRLDEILHERVIGQDEAVQLVADAVIRARSGIRDPRRPIGSFIFLGPTGVGKTELAKTLAAALFDSEDNTVRLDMSEYQERHTVSRLVGAPPGYVGYEEGGQLTEAVRRKPYSVVLLDEIEKAHADVFNTLLQVLDDGRLTDAQGRQVDFRNTVVIMTSNIGSHYLLDGVTADGEIKPDARDRVMAELRGHFRPEFLNRVDDIVLFTPLSMPQLERIVELQLAELRDRLVERQIELDITPDARRMIAQHGYDPVYGARPLRRYIAHEVETKIGRALLRGDIAGGGKIRVTVENGELAVGYSEPALAA
;
A
#
# COMPACT_ATOMS: atom_id res chain seq x y z
N VAL A 1 -5.35 49.26 -30.56
CA VAL A 1 -4.47 48.50 -29.64
C VAL A 1 -3.85 47.38 -30.44
N ASP A 2 -2.54 47.21 -30.31
CA ASP A 2 -1.83 46.07 -30.91
C ASP A 2 -2.17 44.82 -30.11
N ILE A 3 -2.78 43.83 -30.78
CA ILE A 3 -3.15 42.55 -30.14
C ILE A 3 -1.95 41.85 -29.50
N ASN A 4 -0.76 42.04 -30.03
CA ASN A 4 0.48 41.50 -29.52
C ASN A 4 0.90 42.09 -28.15
N LYS A 5 0.31 43.20 -27.74
CA LYS A 5 0.51 43.84 -26.44
C LYS A 5 -0.50 43.41 -25.40
N LEU A 6 -1.45 42.54 -25.71
CA LEU A 6 -2.39 41.96 -24.78
C LEU A 6 -1.80 40.67 -24.20
N THR A 7 -2.02 40.44 -22.91
CA THR A 7 -1.72 39.14 -22.34
C THR A 7 -2.59 38.05 -22.96
N GLN A 8 -2.15 36.80 -22.86
CA GLN A 8 -2.89 35.66 -23.40
C GLN A 8 -4.32 35.60 -22.86
N LYS A 9 -4.49 35.83 -21.54
CA LYS A 9 -5.80 35.87 -20.88
C LYS A 9 -6.67 37.04 -21.36
N SER A 10 -6.08 38.17 -21.62
CA SER A 10 -6.80 39.32 -22.23
C SER A 10 -7.25 39.03 -23.67
N GLN A 11 -6.44 38.34 -24.47
CA GLN A 11 -6.83 37.90 -25.82
C GLN A 11 -7.96 36.85 -25.77
N GLU A 12 -7.87 35.85 -24.84
CA GLU A 12 -8.92 34.87 -24.61
C GLU A 12 -10.24 35.53 -24.20
N ALA A 13 -10.19 36.50 -23.28
CA ALA A 13 -11.38 37.26 -22.86
C ALA A 13 -12.05 38.02 -23.99
N LEU A 14 -11.27 38.64 -24.89
CA LEU A 14 -11.82 39.32 -26.06
C LEU A 14 -12.45 38.33 -27.06
N ALA A 15 -11.82 37.21 -27.31
CA ALA A 15 -12.36 36.16 -28.17
C ALA A 15 -13.66 35.58 -27.60
N GLU A 16 -13.71 35.32 -26.27
CA GLU A 16 -14.93 34.83 -25.62
C GLU A 16 -16.02 35.91 -25.59
N ALA A 17 -15.69 37.18 -25.40
CA ALA A 17 -16.66 38.31 -25.53
C ALA A 17 -17.32 38.33 -26.91
N GLN A 18 -16.55 38.05 -27.96
CA GLN A 18 -17.08 37.92 -29.32
C GLN A 18 -17.98 36.68 -29.46
N SER A 19 -17.57 35.58 -28.89
CA SER A 19 -18.38 34.34 -28.85
C SER A 19 -19.70 34.53 -28.10
N ILE A 20 -19.70 35.25 -26.96
CA ILE A 20 -20.92 35.60 -26.20
C ILE A 20 -21.85 36.48 -27.06
N ALA A 21 -21.33 37.50 -27.74
CA ALA A 21 -22.14 38.36 -28.61
C ALA A 21 -22.82 37.55 -29.73
N ILE A 22 -22.08 36.65 -30.40
CA ILE A 22 -22.62 35.77 -31.45
C ILE A 22 -23.70 34.86 -30.87
N ARG A 23 -23.43 34.21 -29.73
CA ARG A 23 -24.36 33.28 -29.07
C ARG A 23 -25.68 33.96 -28.64
N MET A 24 -25.58 35.22 -28.22
CA MET A 24 -26.74 36.02 -27.85
C MET A 24 -27.45 36.70 -29.03
N GLY A 25 -26.94 36.61 -30.25
CA GLY A 25 -27.50 37.22 -31.47
C GLY A 25 -27.25 38.71 -31.58
N HIS A 26 -26.20 39.23 -31.00
CA HIS A 26 -25.80 40.62 -31.09
C HIS A 26 -24.83 40.85 -32.28
N ILE A 27 -24.97 41.98 -32.97
CA ILE A 27 -24.13 42.34 -34.13
C ILE A 27 -22.85 43.12 -33.75
N GLU A 28 -22.78 43.55 -32.48
CA GLU A 28 -21.64 44.31 -31.97
C GLU A 28 -21.18 43.77 -30.63
N VAL A 29 -19.84 43.67 -30.43
CA VAL A 29 -19.21 43.37 -29.16
C VAL A 29 -18.96 44.65 -28.37
N ASP A 30 -19.37 44.68 -27.10
CA ASP A 30 -19.19 45.86 -26.25
C ASP A 30 -18.66 45.51 -24.88
N GLY A 31 -18.39 46.49 -23.99
CA GLY A 31 -17.82 46.31 -22.66
C GLY A 31 -18.53 45.32 -21.75
N GLU A 32 -19.89 45.21 -21.89
CA GLU A 32 -20.65 44.24 -21.10
C GLU A 32 -20.37 42.77 -21.49
N HIS A 33 -20.14 42.52 -22.79
CA HIS A 33 -19.70 41.19 -23.26
C HIS A 33 -18.28 40.87 -22.74
N LEU A 34 -17.40 41.87 -22.73
CA LEU A 34 -16.04 41.74 -22.22
C LEU A 34 -16.06 41.45 -20.68
N LEU A 35 -16.87 42.20 -19.92
CA LEU A 35 -16.95 41.98 -18.48
C LEU A 35 -17.52 40.60 -18.15
N MET A 36 -18.52 40.14 -18.93
CA MET A 36 -19.04 38.77 -18.76
C MET A 36 -17.97 37.72 -19.04
N ALA A 37 -17.22 37.87 -20.12
CA ALA A 37 -16.13 36.97 -20.48
C ALA A 37 -15.02 36.95 -19.42
N LEU A 38 -14.69 38.10 -18.80
CA LEU A 38 -13.71 38.21 -17.74
C LEU A 38 -14.16 37.54 -16.44
N ILE A 39 -15.47 37.62 -16.14
CA ILE A 39 -16.05 36.95 -14.95
C ILE A 39 -16.15 35.42 -15.15
N ASP A 40 -16.51 34.97 -16.36
CA ASP A 40 -16.70 33.56 -16.69
C ASP A 40 -15.36 32.83 -17.03
N GLN A 41 -14.23 33.52 -16.99
CA GLN A 41 -12.93 32.95 -17.34
C GLN A 41 -12.50 31.89 -16.32
N PRO A 42 -12.28 30.62 -16.73
CA PRO A 42 -11.85 29.55 -15.82
C PRO A 42 -10.53 29.92 -15.13
N GLU A 43 -10.45 29.78 -13.81
CA GLU A 43 -9.30 30.16 -13.00
C GLU A 43 -8.82 31.61 -13.21
N GLY A 44 -9.74 32.51 -13.61
CA GLY A 44 -9.45 33.91 -13.92
C GLY A 44 -9.08 34.72 -12.68
N LEU A 45 -8.15 35.66 -12.85
CA LEU A 45 -7.79 36.63 -11.82
C LEU A 45 -8.96 37.56 -11.45
N VAL A 46 -9.80 37.92 -12.40
CA VAL A 46 -10.88 38.92 -12.24
C VAL A 46 -11.93 38.46 -11.20
N PRO A 47 -12.51 37.25 -11.22
CA PRO A 47 -13.45 36.82 -10.20
C PRO A 47 -12.89 36.98 -8.78
N ARG A 48 -11.66 36.52 -8.55
CA ARG A 48 -10.99 36.60 -7.25
C ARG A 48 -10.77 38.03 -6.77
N LEU A 49 -10.35 38.93 -7.67
CA LEU A 49 -10.19 40.34 -7.33
C LEU A 49 -11.53 40.99 -6.99
N LEU A 50 -12.61 40.64 -7.69
CA LEU A 50 -13.96 41.11 -7.39
C LEU A 50 -14.41 40.64 -6.01
N ASP A 51 -14.22 39.34 -5.67
CA ASP A 51 -14.56 38.80 -4.38
C ASP A 51 -13.76 39.49 -3.24
N GLN A 52 -12.47 39.80 -3.45
CA GLN A 52 -11.65 40.56 -2.49
C GLN A 52 -12.11 42.02 -2.31
N THR A 53 -12.77 42.62 -3.30
CA THR A 53 -13.41 43.94 -3.11
C THR A 53 -14.71 43.87 -2.33
N GLY A 54 -15.21 42.65 -2.04
CA GLY A 54 -16.49 42.41 -1.36
C GLY A 54 -17.69 42.43 -2.34
N ALA A 55 -17.45 42.36 -3.62
CA ALA A 55 -18.52 42.31 -4.63
C ALA A 55 -19.11 40.91 -4.73
N ASP A 56 -20.44 40.81 -4.84
CA ASP A 56 -21.10 39.52 -5.12
C ASP A 56 -20.99 39.23 -6.63
N THR A 57 -19.98 38.40 -6.97
CA THR A 57 -19.66 38.03 -8.35
C THR A 57 -20.82 37.30 -9.04
N ALA A 58 -21.60 36.49 -8.29
CA ALA A 58 -22.77 35.79 -8.83
C ALA A 58 -23.92 36.77 -9.17
N ALA A 59 -24.20 37.75 -8.28
CA ALA A 59 -25.18 38.77 -8.51
C ALA A 59 -24.80 39.69 -9.69
N LEU A 60 -23.53 40.09 -9.76
CA LEU A 60 -22.99 40.88 -10.87
C LEU A 60 -23.14 40.18 -12.23
N ARG A 61 -22.83 38.88 -12.26
CA ARG A 61 -23.00 38.04 -13.46
C ARG A 61 -24.47 37.96 -13.90
N ALA A 62 -25.39 37.76 -12.96
CA ALA A 62 -26.83 37.72 -13.25
C ALA A 62 -27.38 39.07 -13.76
N ASP A 63 -26.86 40.20 -13.26
CA ASP A 63 -27.21 41.52 -13.69
C ASP A 63 -26.71 41.80 -15.12
N LEU A 64 -25.49 41.40 -15.44
CA LEU A 64 -24.93 41.47 -16.79
C LEU A 64 -25.74 40.63 -17.79
N GLU A 65 -26.11 39.43 -17.43
CA GLU A 65 -26.93 38.54 -18.28
C GLU A 65 -28.30 39.16 -18.56
N ARG A 66 -28.92 39.78 -17.55
CA ARG A 66 -30.20 40.52 -17.73
C ARG A 66 -30.05 41.72 -18.66
N GLU A 67 -28.96 42.47 -18.55
CA GLU A 67 -28.71 43.63 -19.41
C GLU A 67 -28.39 43.21 -20.85
N LEU A 68 -27.58 42.19 -21.05
CA LEU A 68 -27.31 41.64 -22.38
C LEU A 68 -28.57 41.07 -23.03
N ASN A 69 -29.46 40.42 -22.28
CA ASN A 69 -30.72 39.95 -22.83
C ASN A 69 -31.71 41.05 -23.22
N ARG A 70 -31.58 42.29 -22.73
CA ARG A 70 -32.37 43.46 -23.12
C ARG A 70 -31.91 44.09 -24.42
N ARG A 71 -30.70 43.80 -24.90
CA ARG A 71 -30.15 44.33 -26.14
C ARG A 71 -30.91 43.75 -27.35
N PRO A 72 -31.01 44.54 -28.45
CA PRO A 72 -31.63 44.07 -29.68
C PRO A 72 -30.91 42.83 -30.21
N LYS A 73 -31.69 41.77 -30.51
CA LYS A 73 -31.18 40.53 -31.10
C LYS A 73 -31.51 40.55 -32.61
N VAL A 74 -30.53 40.20 -33.43
CA VAL A 74 -30.71 40.05 -34.87
C VAL A 74 -30.72 38.57 -35.23
N SER A 75 -31.81 38.14 -35.83
CA SER A 75 -31.94 36.78 -36.33
C SER A 75 -31.99 36.83 -37.87
N GLY A 76 -31.02 36.22 -38.53
CA GLY A 76 -30.96 36.16 -39.99
C GLY A 76 -29.56 35.97 -40.57
N PRO A 77 -29.40 36.01 -41.91
CA PRO A 77 -28.12 35.75 -42.57
C PRO A 77 -26.99 36.74 -42.23
N GLY A 78 -27.25 37.85 -41.54
CA GLY A 78 -26.26 38.82 -41.06
C GLY A 78 -25.64 38.47 -39.70
N ALA A 79 -26.06 37.40 -39.07
CA ALA A 79 -25.55 36.92 -37.77
C ALA A 79 -24.48 35.77 -37.91
N ALA A 80 -23.87 35.64 -39.08
CA ALA A 80 -22.85 34.62 -39.35
C ALA A 80 -21.54 34.92 -38.58
N PRO A 81 -20.80 33.90 -38.11
CA PRO A 81 -19.49 34.08 -37.53
C PRO A 81 -18.56 34.85 -38.49
N GLY A 82 -18.02 35.99 -38.03
CA GLY A 82 -17.14 36.86 -38.85
C GLY A 82 -17.72 38.24 -39.22
N GLN A 83 -18.97 38.51 -38.91
CA GLN A 83 -19.61 39.83 -39.18
C GLN A 83 -19.89 40.66 -37.90
N VAL A 84 -19.44 40.21 -36.72
CA VAL A 84 -19.66 40.97 -35.49
C VAL A 84 -18.60 42.07 -35.39
N SER A 85 -19.01 43.33 -35.32
CA SER A 85 -18.12 44.49 -35.23
C SER A 85 -17.84 44.87 -33.77
N VAL A 86 -16.69 45.46 -33.51
CA VAL A 86 -16.32 46.03 -32.20
C VAL A 86 -16.92 47.42 -32.10
N THR A 87 -17.65 47.73 -31.02
CA THR A 87 -18.17 49.08 -30.80
C THR A 87 -17.05 50.09 -30.64
N ARG A 88 -17.31 51.36 -31.07
CA ARG A 88 -16.36 52.45 -30.84
C ARG A 88 -16.02 52.62 -29.34
N ARG A 89 -16.98 52.31 -28.48
CA ARG A 89 -16.81 52.36 -27.03
C ARG A 89 -15.79 51.29 -26.54
N LEU A 90 -15.94 50.05 -26.98
CA LEU A 90 -14.97 48.98 -26.63
C LEU A 90 -13.57 49.31 -27.20
N ALA A 91 -13.46 49.88 -28.36
CA ALA A 91 -12.16 50.34 -28.89
C ALA A 91 -11.52 51.41 -27.98
N ASN A 92 -12.31 52.40 -27.52
CA ASN A 92 -11.83 53.43 -26.59
C ASN A 92 -11.46 52.83 -25.21
N LEU A 93 -12.20 51.83 -24.74
CA LEU A 93 -11.91 51.11 -23.48
C LEU A 93 -10.57 50.39 -23.57
N LEU A 94 -10.27 49.74 -24.69
CA LEU A 94 -8.98 49.10 -24.90
C LEU A 94 -7.82 50.11 -24.91
N GLU A 95 -8.03 51.32 -25.48
CA GLU A 95 -7.05 52.41 -25.41
C GLU A 95 -6.89 52.94 -23.97
N ALA A 96 -7.97 52.98 -23.17
CA ALA A 96 -7.90 53.34 -21.76
C ALA A 96 -7.12 52.30 -20.95
N ALA A 97 -7.35 51.03 -21.19
CA ALA A 97 -6.59 49.94 -20.57
C ALA A 97 -5.08 49.99 -20.91
N GLU A 98 -4.72 50.35 -22.19
CA GLU A 98 -3.31 50.54 -22.57
C GLU A 98 -2.69 51.75 -21.85
N ARG A 99 -3.44 52.82 -21.61
CA ARG A 99 -2.98 53.98 -20.81
C ARG A 99 -2.75 53.59 -19.34
N GLU A 100 -3.64 52.77 -18.78
CA GLU A 100 -3.52 52.32 -17.39
C GLU A 100 -2.33 51.34 -17.22
N ALA A 101 -2.08 50.46 -18.19
CA ALA A 101 -0.89 49.59 -18.19
C ALA A 101 0.40 50.44 -18.18
N LYS A 102 0.48 51.51 -19.04
CA LYS A 102 1.62 52.45 -19.02
C LYS A 102 1.76 53.20 -17.71
N ARG A 103 0.66 53.55 -17.04
CA ARG A 103 0.65 54.18 -15.72
C ARG A 103 1.19 53.29 -14.63
N LEU A 104 0.86 52.00 -14.66
CA LEU A 104 1.39 50.97 -13.78
C LEU A 104 2.79 50.50 -14.19
N LYS A 105 3.34 51.04 -15.28
CA LYS A 105 4.65 50.66 -15.85
C LYS A 105 4.72 49.21 -16.33
N ASP A 106 3.61 48.70 -16.80
CA ASP A 106 3.49 47.37 -17.36
C ASP A 106 3.75 47.39 -18.89
N GLU A 107 4.33 46.30 -19.40
CA GLU A 107 4.66 46.15 -20.82
C GLU A 107 3.50 45.60 -21.64
N TYR A 108 2.64 44.82 -20.98
CA TYR A 108 1.46 44.19 -21.58
C TYR A 108 0.17 44.70 -20.90
N VAL A 109 -0.93 44.67 -21.66
CA VAL A 109 -2.28 44.94 -21.16
C VAL A 109 -2.90 43.63 -20.68
N SER A 110 -3.04 43.44 -19.37
CA SER A 110 -3.62 42.29 -18.73
C SER A 110 -5.10 42.49 -18.35
N VAL A 111 -5.75 41.43 -17.85
CA VAL A 111 -7.19 41.46 -17.55
C VAL A 111 -7.58 42.49 -16.50
N GLU A 112 -6.70 42.79 -15.54
CA GLU A 112 -6.93 43.83 -14.54
C GLU A 112 -7.00 45.23 -15.13
N HIS A 113 -6.18 45.54 -16.14
CA HIS A 113 -6.25 46.83 -16.84
C HIS A 113 -7.59 47.02 -17.54
N LEU A 114 -8.16 45.93 -18.09
CA LEU A 114 -9.47 45.93 -18.73
C LEU A 114 -10.59 46.22 -17.72
N VAL A 115 -10.53 45.61 -16.51
CA VAL A 115 -11.50 45.84 -15.45
C VAL A 115 -11.40 47.28 -14.91
N ILE A 116 -10.17 47.78 -14.68
CA ILE A 116 -9.95 49.15 -14.23
C ILE A 116 -10.56 50.15 -15.26
N ALA A 117 -10.33 49.92 -16.54
CA ALA A 117 -10.90 50.78 -17.61
C ALA A 117 -12.44 50.67 -17.62
N LEU A 118 -13.04 49.51 -17.43
CA LEU A 118 -14.48 49.33 -17.28
C LEU A 118 -15.04 50.08 -16.05
N ALA A 119 -14.35 50.00 -14.89
CA ALA A 119 -14.75 50.71 -13.68
C ALA A 119 -14.65 52.24 -13.83
N GLU A 120 -13.65 52.77 -14.55
CA GLU A 120 -13.51 54.21 -14.84
C GLU A 120 -14.61 54.75 -15.72
N GLU A 121 -15.27 53.92 -16.56
CA GLU A 121 -16.46 54.38 -17.30
C GLU A 121 -17.62 54.82 -16.36
N GLY A 122 -17.70 54.28 -15.17
CA GLY A 122 -18.66 54.65 -14.12
C GLY A 122 -20.11 54.69 -14.62
N SER A 123 -20.81 55.77 -14.40
CA SER A 123 -22.25 55.92 -14.76
C SER A 123 -22.50 56.02 -16.28
N THR A 124 -21.48 56.17 -17.10
CA THR A 124 -21.62 56.34 -18.55
C THR A 124 -21.92 55.05 -19.30
N SER A 125 -21.60 53.91 -18.67
CA SER A 125 -21.84 52.60 -19.27
C SER A 125 -22.66 51.70 -18.36
N ALA A 126 -23.27 50.64 -18.90
CA ALA A 126 -23.98 49.65 -18.09
C ALA A 126 -23.01 48.83 -17.24
N ALA A 127 -21.90 48.40 -17.84
CA ALA A 127 -20.84 47.67 -17.12
C ALA A 127 -20.25 48.49 -15.95
N GLY A 128 -19.90 49.75 -16.19
CA GLY A 128 -19.39 50.65 -15.15
C GLY A 128 -20.39 50.91 -14.03
N ARG A 129 -21.70 51.09 -14.36
CA ARG A 129 -22.77 51.22 -13.31
C ARG A 129 -22.87 49.97 -12.46
N MET A 130 -22.82 48.79 -13.05
CA MET A 130 -22.92 47.52 -12.33
C MET A 130 -21.72 47.31 -11.43
N LEU A 131 -20.51 47.62 -11.91
CA LEU A 131 -19.30 47.54 -11.05
C LEU A 131 -19.41 48.50 -9.88
N ALA A 132 -19.82 49.80 -10.13
CA ALA A 132 -19.97 50.81 -9.11
C ALA A 132 -21.05 50.47 -8.07
N SER A 133 -22.20 49.88 -8.50
CA SER A 133 -23.28 49.45 -7.61
C SER A 133 -22.87 48.28 -6.71
N ASN A 134 -21.91 47.47 -7.12
CA ASN A 134 -21.32 46.40 -6.31
C ASN A 134 -20.04 46.85 -5.56
N GLY A 135 -19.77 48.14 -5.41
CA GLY A 135 -18.64 48.68 -4.66
C GLY A 135 -17.29 48.58 -5.37
N VAL A 136 -17.28 48.13 -6.63
CA VAL A 136 -16.05 48.01 -7.41
C VAL A 136 -15.72 49.35 -8.05
N THR A 137 -14.81 50.06 -7.39
CA THR A 137 -14.23 51.32 -7.93
C THR A 137 -12.78 51.09 -8.33
N ARG A 138 -12.20 52.03 -9.09
CA ARG A 138 -10.78 51.96 -9.43
C ARG A 138 -9.91 51.78 -8.15
N GLU A 139 -10.20 52.52 -7.09
CA GLU A 139 -9.41 52.48 -5.83
C GLU A 139 -9.54 51.17 -5.10
N SER A 140 -10.78 50.65 -4.94
CA SER A 140 -11.01 49.36 -4.28
C SER A 140 -10.36 48.22 -5.06
N PHE A 141 -10.47 48.25 -6.40
CA PHE A 141 -9.90 47.23 -7.27
C PHE A 141 -8.38 47.27 -7.30
N LEU A 142 -7.75 48.46 -7.32
CA LEU A 142 -6.30 48.62 -7.19
C LEU A 142 -5.80 48.16 -5.82
N GLY A 143 -6.59 48.38 -4.75
CA GLY A 143 -6.29 47.89 -3.42
C GLY A 143 -6.27 46.37 -3.35
N ALA A 144 -7.25 45.70 -3.98
CA ALA A 144 -7.29 44.23 -4.12
C ALA A 144 -6.14 43.72 -5.00
N LEU A 145 -5.88 44.40 -6.15
CA LEU A 145 -4.79 44.06 -7.05
C LEU A 145 -3.42 44.12 -6.35
N THR A 146 -3.20 45.17 -5.53
CA THR A 146 -1.95 45.32 -4.77
C THR A 146 -1.73 44.17 -3.76
N LYS A 147 -2.81 43.63 -3.18
CA LYS A 147 -2.71 42.48 -2.28
C LYS A 147 -2.31 41.19 -3.01
N VAL A 148 -2.87 40.97 -4.22
CA VAL A 148 -2.64 39.78 -5.04
C VAL A 148 -1.32 39.86 -5.81
N ARG A 149 -1.08 40.99 -6.46
CA ARG A 149 0.06 41.19 -7.34
C ARG A 149 1.32 41.73 -6.62
N GLY A 150 1.15 42.37 -5.47
CA GLY A 150 2.23 43.08 -4.78
C GLY A 150 2.83 44.17 -5.68
N ASN A 151 4.17 44.22 -5.79
CA ASN A 151 4.93 45.15 -6.63
C ASN A 151 5.37 44.52 -7.98
N GLN A 152 4.84 43.36 -8.36
CA GLN A 152 5.21 42.73 -9.62
C GLN A 152 4.67 43.49 -10.83
N ARG A 153 5.43 43.50 -11.93
CA ARG A 153 5.05 44.17 -13.20
C ARG A 153 4.72 43.12 -14.24
N VAL A 154 3.79 43.43 -15.11
CA VAL A 154 3.42 42.61 -16.26
C VAL A 154 4.48 42.77 -17.35
N THR A 155 5.47 41.91 -17.37
CA THR A 155 6.59 41.91 -18.31
C THR A 155 6.56 40.73 -19.28
N SER A 156 5.60 39.82 -19.14
CA SER A 156 5.40 38.63 -19.99
C SER A 156 3.99 38.60 -20.59
N ALA A 157 3.79 37.80 -21.63
CA ALA A 157 2.48 37.61 -22.27
C ALA A 157 1.54 36.73 -21.39
N SER A 158 2.02 36.08 -20.33
CA SER A 158 1.24 35.19 -19.43
C SER A 158 1.54 35.51 -17.96
N PRO A 159 1.31 36.71 -17.45
CA PRO A 159 1.67 37.13 -16.09
C PRO A 159 0.75 36.53 -15.02
N GLU A 160 -0.51 36.26 -15.37
CA GLU A 160 -1.53 35.77 -14.45
C GLU A 160 -1.20 34.38 -13.87
N GLY A 161 -0.41 33.59 -14.59
CA GLY A 161 0.10 32.32 -14.10
C GLY A 161 1.19 32.43 -13.04
N ALA A 162 1.77 33.64 -12.85
CA ALA A 162 2.81 33.94 -11.90
C ALA A 162 2.29 34.52 -10.58
N TYR A 163 1.04 34.92 -10.51
CA TYR A 163 0.43 35.47 -9.29
C TYR A 163 -0.05 34.35 -8.39
N GLU A 164 0.21 34.47 -7.08
CA GLU A 164 -0.13 33.45 -6.07
C GLU A 164 0.45 32.06 -6.40
N ALA A 165 1.63 32.04 -7.03
CA ALA A 165 2.27 30.77 -7.44
C ALA A 165 2.53 29.83 -6.25
N LEU A 166 2.82 30.38 -5.06
CA LEU A 166 2.99 29.59 -3.83
C LEU A 166 1.69 28.90 -3.42
N GLU A 167 0.55 29.59 -3.45
CA GLU A 167 -0.75 28.98 -3.10
C GLU A 167 -1.21 27.98 -4.16
N LYS A 168 -0.86 28.22 -5.42
CA LYS A 168 -1.23 27.35 -6.53
C LYS A 168 -0.42 26.05 -6.58
N TYR A 169 0.88 26.10 -6.28
CA TYR A 169 1.82 25.00 -6.41
C TYR A 169 2.41 24.54 -5.08
N GLY A 170 1.87 25.00 -3.95
CA GLY A 170 2.34 24.65 -2.63
C GLY A 170 1.24 24.68 -1.58
N ARG A 171 1.57 24.17 -0.41
CA ARG A 171 0.69 24.15 0.78
C ARG A 171 1.37 24.89 1.92
N ASP A 172 0.67 25.85 2.55
CA ASP A 172 1.15 26.53 3.76
C ASP A 172 0.91 25.63 4.99
N LEU A 173 1.96 24.94 5.44
CA LEU A 173 1.90 24.04 6.60
C LEU A 173 1.61 24.80 7.92
N VAL A 174 2.00 26.08 8.02
CA VAL A 174 1.70 26.87 9.22
C VAL A 174 0.23 27.25 9.26
N ALA A 175 -0.34 27.63 8.12
CA ALA A 175 -1.78 27.88 8.01
C ALA A 175 -2.61 26.62 8.27
N GLU A 176 -2.20 25.47 7.74
CA GLU A 176 -2.83 24.18 8.01
C GLU A 176 -2.71 23.79 9.49
N GLY A 177 -1.54 24.04 10.12
CA GLY A 177 -1.35 23.85 11.55
C GLY A 177 -2.25 24.72 12.41
N ARG A 178 -2.49 26.00 12.00
CA ARG A 178 -3.47 26.88 12.65
C ARG A 178 -4.89 26.37 12.50
N ALA A 179 -5.22 25.79 11.35
CA ALA A 179 -6.52 25.20 11.07
C ALA A 179 -6.71 23.81 11.71
N GLY A 180 -5.71 23.27 12.43
CA GLY A 180 -5.77 21.95 13.06
C GLY A 180 -5.76 20.77 12.09
N LYS A 181 -5.36 20.97 10.84
CA LYS A 181 -5.36 19.94 9.78
C LYS A 181 -4.14 19.02 9.81
N LEU A 182 -3.03 19.45 10.46
CA LEU A 182 -1.82 18.66 10.55
C LEU A 182 -1.93 17.59 11.63
N ASP A 183 -1.38 16.40 11.36
CA ASP A 183 -1.30 15.31 12.32
C ASP A 183 -0.35 15.61 13.49
N PRO A 184 -0.62 15.11 14.70
CA PRO A 184 0.28 15.29 15.82
C PRO A 184 1.61 14.57 15.55
N VAL A 185 2.72 15.27 15.75
CA VAL A 185 4.08 14.72 15.56
C VAL A 185 4.64 14.29 16.89
N ILE A 186 5.01 13.01 16.99
CA ILE A 186 5.47 12.36 18.22
C ILE A 186 6.84 11.75 17.98
N GLY A 187 7.72 11.81 18.97
CA GLY A 187 9.01 11.10 18.96
C GLY A 187 10.11 11.73 18.08
N ARG A 188 9.89 12.92 17.47
CA ARG A 188 10.83 13.58 16.55
C ARG A 188 11.42 14.90 17.10
N ASP A 189 11.44 15.06 18.42
CA ASP A 189 11.89 16.29 19.07
C ASP A 189 13.37 16.60 18.84
N ALA A 190 14.21 15.60 18.76
CA ALA A 190 15.65 15.78 18.54
C ALA A 190 15.94 16.31 17.12
N GLU A 191 15.30 15.71 16.13
CA GLU A 191 15.43 16.09 14.72
C GLU A 191 14.86 17.48 14.47
N ILE A 192 13.66 17.79 15.01
CA ILE A 192 13.07 19.13 14.90
C ILE A 192 13.99 20.19 15.54
N ARG A 193 14.54 19.94 16.73
CA ARG A 193 15.51 20.85 17.36
C ARG A 193 16.76 21.02 16.48
N ARG A 194 17.22 19.94 15.86
CA ARG A 194 18.36 19.99 14.95
C ARG A 194 18.08 20.82 13.71
N VAL A 195 16.90 20.69 13.12
CA VAL A 195 16.43 21.52 12.00
C VAL A 195 16.38 23.00 12.41
N ILE A 196 15.80 23.33 13.58
CA ILE A 196 15.76 24.69 14.13
C ILE A 196 17.18 25.26 14.30
N GLN A 197 18.12 24.48 14.85
CA GLN A 197 19.52 24.90 15.00
C GLN A 197 20.19 25.21 13.66
N ILE A 198 19.92 24.39 12.63
CA ILE A 198 20.49 24.59 11.30
C ILE A 198 19.91 25.83 10.66
N LEU A 199 18.59 26.03 10.69
CA LEU A 199 17.92 27.22 10.16
C LEU A 199 18.41 28.52 10.81
N SER A 200 18.88 28.48 12.06
CA SER A 200 19.41 29.62 12.80
C SER A 200 20.90 29.92 12.52
N ARG A 201 21.57 29.11 11.68
CA ARG A 201 22.99 29.34 11.34
C ARG A 201 23.16 30.47 10.32
N LYS A 202 24.33 31.09 10.32
CA LYS A 202 24.70 32.12 9.33
C LYS A 202 25.03 31.52 7.95
N THR A 203 25.55 30.28 7.91
CA THR A 203 25.93 29.55 6.69
C THR A 203 25.54 28.08 6.83
N LYS A 204 25.36 27.39 5.72
CA LYS A 204 24.82 26.01 5.70
C LYS A 204 23.51 25.92 6.51
N ASN A 205 22.63 26.87 6.29
CA ASN A 205 21.38 27.04 7.04
C ASN A 205 20.17 26.38 6.35
N ASN A 206 20.41 25.53 5.37
CA ASN A 206 19.37 24.73 4.72
C ASN A 206 19.50 23.27 5.18
N PRO A 207 18.60 22.76 6.04
CA PRO A 207 18.62 21.36 6.45
C PRO A 207 18.15 20.45 5.33
N VAL A 208 18.77 19.27 5.21
CA VAL A 208 18.26 18.15 4.41
C VAL A 208 18.02 16.95 5.32
N LEU A 209 16.79 16.50 5.38
CA LEU A 209 16.36 15.31 6.08
C LEU A 209 16.71 14.08 5.23
N ILE A 210 17.54 13.21 5.75
CA ILE A 210 18.02 12.01 5.05
C ILE A 210 17.59 10.79 5.83
N GLY A 211 16.90 9.87 5.17
CA GLY A 211 16.46 8.62 5.77
C GLY A 211 15.69 7.76 4.78
N ASP A 212 15.41 6.54 5.16
CA ASP A 212 14.65 5.60 4.35
C ASP A 212 13.23 6.10 4.03
N PRO A 213 12.56 5.58 3.00
CA PRO A 213 11.17 5.94 2.72
C PRO A 213 10.26 5.51 3.89
N GLY A 214 9.27 6.34 4.24
CA GLY A 214 8.31 6.01 5.29
C GLY A 214 8.78 6.20 6.74
N VAL A 215 10.01 6.69 7.01
CA VAL A 215 10.48 6.94 8.39
C VAL A 215 9.93 8.23 9.02
N GLY A 216 9.13 9.02 8.30
CA GLY A 216 8.49 10.23 8.83
C GLY A 216 9.30 11.52 8.62
N LYS A 217 10.05 11.65 7.52
CA LYS A 217 10.79 12.90 7.18
C LYS A 217 9.86 14.11 7.07
N THR A 218 8.74 13.97 6.39
CA THR A 218 7.74 15.04 6.20
C THR A 218 7.11 15.46 7.53
N ALA A 219 6.83 14.50 8.42
CA ALA A 219 6.29 14.77 9.75
C ALA A 219 7.19 15.71 10.59
N ILE A 220 8.52 15.65 10.43
CA ILE A 220 9.44 16.57 11.12
C ILE A 220 9.18 18.03 10.74
N VAL A 221 8.89 18.28 9.47
CA VAL A 221 8.60 19.64 8.96
C VAL A 221 7.20 20.11 9.42
N GLU A 222 6.23 19.20 9.43
CA GLU A 222 4.90 19.46 10.00
C GLU A 222 4.98 19.74 11.51
N GLY A 223 5.81 18.99 12.24
CA GLY A 223 6.10 19.26 13.64
C GLY A 223 6.76 20.63 13.89
N LEU A 224 7.66 21.05 13.00
CA LEU A 224 8.22 22.39 13.03
C LEU A 224 7.14 23.47 12.81
N ALA A 225 6.25 23.24 11.83
CA ALA A 225 5.11 24.15 11.58
C ALA A 225 4.20 24.27 12.81
N GLN A 226 3.88 23.16 13.48
CA GLN A 226 3.09 23.15 14.73
C GLN A 226 3.81 23.93 15.85
N ARG A 227 5.13 23.81 15.99
CA ARG A 227 5.90 24.59 16.98
C ARG A 227 5.91 26.08 16.67
N ILE A 228 5.96 26.46 15.38
CA ILE A 228 5.83 27.87 14.97
C ILE A 228 4.46 28.40 15.37
N VAL A 229 3.39 27.65 15.14
CA VAL A 229 2.00 28.03 15.53
C VAL A 229 1.88 28.22 17.03
N ARG A 230 2.55 27.36 17.84
CA ARG A 230 2.56 27.43 19.31
C ARG A 230 3.56 28.46 19.86
N ALA A 231 4.28 29.17 19.00
CA ALA A 231 5.40 30.06 19.35
C ALA A 231 6.53 29.37 20.16
N ASP A 232 6.67 28.05 20.05
CA ASP A 232 7.72 27.22 20.67
C ASP A 232 8.95 27.10 19.76
N VAL A 233 9.41 28.25 19.28
CA VAL A 233 10.59 28.39 18.42
C VAL A 233 11.33 29.69 18.77
N PRO A 234 12.65 29.80 18.44
CA PRO A 234 13.38 31.03 18.58
C PRO A 234 12.72 32.23 17.88
N GLU A 235 12.92 33.42 18.39
CA GLU A 235 12.31 34.67 17.91
C GLU A 235 12.43 34.84 16.37
N GLY A 236 13.57 34.49 15.79
CA GLY A 236 13.79 34.58 14.34
C GLY A 236 12.99 33.62 13.48
N LEU A 237 12.27 32.68 14.08
CA LEU A 237 11.41 31.72 13.37
C LEU A 237 9.90 31.90 13.64
N ARG A 238 9.50 32.73 14.59
CA ARG A 238 8.09 32.91 15.01
C ARG A 238 7.17 33.43 13.90
N ASP A 239 7.68 34.33 13.08
CA ASP A 239 6.93 34.99 12.01
C ASP A 239 7.15 34.34 10.64
N LYS A 240 7.75 33.14 10.61
CA LYS A 240 8.00 32.44 9.35
C LYS A 240 6.85 31.53 9.01
N THR A 241 6.63 31.37 7.70
CA THR A 241 5.72 30.39 7.11
C THR A 241 6.51 29.27 6.41
N ILE A 242 5.97 28.08 6.39
CA ILE A 242 6.59 26.92 5.70
C ILE A 242 5.66 26.53 4.55
N PHE A 243 6.16 26.69 3.33
CA PHE A 243 5.45 26.23 2.15
C PHE A 243 6.03 24.90 1.65
N SER A 244 5.19 23.86 1.63
CA SER A 244 5.51 22.58 1.02
C SER A 244 5.24 22.66 -0.47
N LEU A 245 6.28 22.57 -1.30
CA LEU A 245 6.18 22.65 -2.75
C LEU A 245 5.72 21.32 -3.36
N ASP A 246 4.65 21.35 -4.13
CA ASP A 246 4.16 20.19 -4.88
C ASP A 246 4.79 20.16 -6.29
N MET A 247 5.80 19.33 -6.44
CA MET A 247 6.49 19.12 -7.72
C MET A 247 5.58 18.50 -8.77
N GLY A 248 4.63 17.66 -8.37
CA GLY A 248 3.65 17.06 -9.28
C GLY A 248 2.77 18.11 -9.95
N SER A 249 2.24 19.04 -9.17
CA SER A 249 1.42 20.17 -9.68
C SER A 249 2.21 21.11 -10.56
N LEU A 250 3.50 21.34 -10.30
CA LEU A 250 4.35 22.16 -11.17
C LEU A 250 4.56 21.56 -12.57
N VAL A 251 4.67 20.22 -12.63
CA VAL A 251 4.90 19.49 -13.90
C VAL A 251 3.58 19.18 -14.62
N ALA A 252 2.49 18.96 -13.87
CA ALA A 252 1.21 18.59 -14.44
C ALA A 252 0.70 19.64 -15.45
N GLY A 253 0.35 19.19 -16.65
CA GLY A 253 -0.16 20.06 -17.73
C GLY A 253 0.87 20.96 -18.40
N ALA A 254 2.15 20.94 -18.00
CA ALA A 254 3.20 21.63 -18.74
C ALA A 254 3.51 20.87 -20.05
N LYS A 255 3.14 21.46 -21.18
CA LYS A 255 3.39 20.86 -22.51
C LYS A 255 4.84 20.99 -22.96
N TYR A 256 5.56 21.99 -22.47
CA TYR A 256 6.94 22.29 -22.82
C TYR A 256 7.78 22.63 -21.59
N ARG A 257 9.07 22.35 -21.67
CA ARG A 257 10.07 22.64 -20.61
C ARG A 257 10.00 24.09 -20.08
N GLY A 258 9.78 25.07 -20.97
CA GLY A 258 9.69 26.48 -20.62
C GLY A 258 8.56 26.80 -19.64
N GLU A 259 7.41 26.13 -19.74
CA GLU A 259 6.27 26.38 -18.84
C GLU A 259 6.56 25.95 -17.40
N PHE A 260 7.27 24.83 -17.19
CA PHE A 260 7.72 24.40 -15.86
C PHE A 260 8.73 25.39 -15.26
N GLU A 261 9.72 25.82 -16.07
CA GLU A 261 10.73 26.79 -15.65
C GLU A 261 10.09 28.13 -15.27
N GLU A 262 9.10 28.62 -16.03
CA GLU A 262 8.33 29.83 -15.73
C GLU A 262 7.54 29.69 -14.41
N ARG A 263 6.85 28.56 -14.17
CA ARG A 263 6.11 28.31 -12.94
C ARG A 263 7.04 28.27 -11.73
N LEU A 264 8.14 27.52 -11.81
CA LEU A 264 9.13 27.46 -10.74
C LEU A 264 9.76 28.83 -10.49
N GLN A 265 10.06 29.60 -11.53
CA GLN A 265 10.59 30.96 -11.40
C GLN A 265 9.59 31.89 -10.73
N ALA A 266 8.29 31.75 -11.00
CA ALA A 266 7.24 32.50 -10.31
C ALA A 266 7.23 32.19 -8.80
N VAL A 267 7.22 30.90 -8.41
CA VAL A 267 7.32 30.46 -7.01
C VAL A 267 8.57 31.05 -6.34
N LEU A 268 9.73 30.92 -6.96
CA LEU A 268 11.00 31.43 -6.40
C LEU A 268 11.03 32.95 -6.27
N SER A 269 10.40 33.68 -7.21
CA SER A 269 10.27 35.13 -7.16
C SER A 269 9.39 35.57 -6.00
N GLU A 270 8.32 34.84 -5.71
CA GLU A 270 7.42 35.09 -4.59
C GLU A 270 8.09 34.79 -3.25
N VAL A 271 8.83 33.68 -3.16
CA VAL A 271 9.66 33.36 -1.96
C VAL A 271 10.68 34.47 -1.68
N LYS A 272 11.33 34.99 -2.74
CA LYS A 272 12.30 36.08 -2.62
C LYS A 272 11.63 37.39 -2.17
N ALA A 273 10.43 37.69 -2.68
CA ALA A 273 9.65 38.88 -2.27
C ALA A 273 9.23 38.81 -0.78
N GLY A 274 9.11 37.62 -0.22
CA GLY A 274 8.84 37.42 1.19
C GLY A 274 9.99 37.77 2.15
N GLU A 275 11.13 38.25 1.64
CA GLU A 275 12.29 38.75 2.42
C GLU A 275 12.74 37.77 3.54
N GLY A 276 12.78 36.49 3.22
CA GLY A 276 13.21 35.42 4.12
C GLY A 276 12.17 35.00 5.18
N ARG A 277 10.93 35.49 5.10
CA ARG A 277 9.83 35.00 5.96
C ARG A 277 9.31 33.64 5.52
N ILE A 278 9.53 33.25 4.28
CA ILE A 278 9.06 32.01 3.69
C ILE A 278 10.20 30.98 3.74
N LEU A 279 9.93 29.83 4.33
CA LEU A 279 10.76 28.62 4.29
C LEU A 279 10.15 27.67 3.28
N LEU A 280 10.89 27.32 2.22
CA LEU A 280 10.41 26.39 1.20
C LEU A 280 10.76 24.97 1.63
N PHE A 281 9.76 24.10 1.74
CA PHE A 281 9.97 22.66 1.93
C PHE A 281 9.81 21.95 0.60
N VAL A 282 10.79 21.11 0.28
CA VAL A 282 10.79 20.27 -0.91
C VAL A 282 11.00 18.82 -0.48
N ASP A 283 9.93 18.06 -0.61
CA ASP A 283 10.04 16.60 -0.48
C ASP A 283 10.64 16.01 -1.77
N GLU A 284 11.32 14.90 -1.66
CA GLU A 284 12.07 14.30 -2.77
C GLU A 284 12.99 15.31 -3.47
N LEU A 285 13.82 16.02 -2.70
CA LEU A 285 14.71 17.08 -3.20
C LEU A 285 15.52 16.70 -4.43
N HIS A 286 15.83 15.41 -4.61
CA HIS A 286 16.53 14.86 -5.75
C HIS A 286 15.77 15.05 -7.08
N THR A 287 14.44 15.14 -7.06
CA THR A 287 13.62 15.37 -8.27
C THR A 287 13.87 16.77 -8.86
N VAL A 288 14.19 17.73 -8.01
CA VAL A 288 14.47 19.12 -8.40
C VAL A 288 15.92 19.29 -8.85
N VAL A 289 16.86 18.57 -8.22
CA VAL A 289 18.30 18.75 -8.40
C VAL A 289 18.89 17.75 -9.40
N GLY A 290 18.33 16.56 -9.51
CA GLY A 290 18.89 15.45 -10.32
C GLY A 290 18.32 15.29 -11.72
N ALA A 291 17.32 16.04 -12.07
CA ALA A 291 16.60 15.91 -13.34
C ALA A 291 17.43 16.25 -14.60
N GLY A 292 18.71 16.67 -14.44
CA GLY A 292 19.58 17.11 -15.55
C GLY A 292 20.47 16.07 -16.26
N ALA A 293 20.41 14.79 -15.85
CA ALA A 293 21.37 13.79 -16.33
C ALA A 293 20.97 13.03 -17.63
N THR A 294 19.73 13.15 -18.07
CA THR A 294 19.26 12.60 -19.35
C THR A 294 18.89 13.72 -20.33
N GLU A 295 19.26 13.60 -21.61
CA GLU A 295 18.89 14.55 -22.66
C GLU A 295 17.38 14.79 -22.68
N GLY A 296 16.94 15.99 -22.22
CA GLY A 296 15.53 16.39 -22.15
C GLY A 296 14.95 16.51 -20.73
N SER A 297 15.70 16.26 -19.66
CA SER A 297 15.21 16.39 -18.29
C SER A 297 15.28 17.83 -17.74
N LEU A 298 14.37 18.11 -16.78
CA LEU A 298 14.14 19.42 -16.17
C LEU A 298 15.30 19.75 -15.20
N ASP A 299 16.10 20.78 -15.49
CA ASP A 299 17.22 21.23 -14.61
C ASP A 299 16.81 22.44 -13.74
N ALA A 300 15.95 22.19 -12.77
CA ALA A 300 15.58 23.19 -11.77
C ALA A 300 16.74 23.54 -10.82
N GLY A 301 17.73 22.68 -10.71
CA GLY A 301 18.91 22.91 -9.86
C GLY A 301 19.68 24.19 -10.23
N ASN A 302 19.79 24.51 -11.51
CA ASN A 302 20.47 25.73 -11.96
C ASN A 302 19.75 27.02 -11.58
N MET A 303 18.44 26.98 -11.33
CA MET A 303 17.65 28.11 -10.86
C MET A 303 17.80 28.32 -9.34
N LEU A 304 17.88 27.21 -8.58
CA LEU A 304 18.00 27.24 -7.13
C LEU A 304 19.41 27.63 -6.65
N LYS A 305 20.48 27.13 -7.30
CA LYS A 305 21.87 27.33 -6.90
C LYS A 305 22.25 28.80 -6.69
N PRO A 306 21.92 29.75 -7.58
CA PRO A 306 22.26 31.16 -7.36
C PRO A 306 21.55 31.78 -6.16
N MET A 307 20.29 31.44 -5.92
CA MET A 307 19.49 31.97 -4.82
C MET A 307 19.96 31.42 -3.46
N LEU A 308 20.25 30.11 -3.39
CA LEU A 308 20.88 29.48 -2.23
C LEU A 308 22.27 30.06 -1.94
N ALA A 309 23.03 30.38 -3.01
CA ALA A 309 24.36 30.97 -2.87
C ALA A 309 24.31 32.37 -2.28
N ARG A 310 23.33 33.18 -2.64
CA ARG A 310 23.15 34.55 -2.12
C ARG A 310 22.39 34.62 -0.79
N GLY A 311 21.84 33.50 -0.29
CA GLY A 311 20.99 33.46 0.90
C GLY A 311 19.61 34.09 0.70
N GLU A 312 19.16 34.19 -0.56
CA GLU A 312 17.84 34.72 -0.93
C GLU A 312 16.74 33.65 -0.77
N LEU A 313 17.12 32.38 -0.68
CA LEU A 313 16.25 31.21 -0.50
C LEU A 313 16.66 30.45 0.76
N HIS A 314 15.70 30.20 1.64
CA HIS A 314 15.80 29.28 2.76
C HIS A 314 14.95 28.04 2.47
N MET A 315 15.57 26.87 2.54
CA MET A 315 14.95 25.62 2.10
C MET A 315 15.17 24.51 3.14
N ILE A 316 14.16 23.67 3.29
CA ILE A 316 14.24 22.38 3.97
C ILE A 316 14.06 21.32 2.87
N GLY A 317 14.99 20.40 2.73
CA GLY A 317 14.86 19.28 1.79
C GLY A 317 14.61 17.96 2.51
N ALA A 318 13.95 17.01 1.85
CA ALA A 318 13.89 15.62 2.29
C ALA A 318 14.28 14.70 1.13
N THR A 319 15.04 13.64 1.40
CA THR A 319 15.46 12.66 0.39
C THR A 319 15.95 11.37 1.04
N THR A 320 16.24 10.34 0.26
CA THR A 320 16.92 9.13 0.75
C THR A 320 18.44 9.31 0.75
N LEU A 321 19.15 8.43 1.46
CA LEU A 321 20.62 8.48 1.54
C LEU A 321 21.28 8.25 0.17
N ASP A 322 20.73 7.32 -0.60
CA ASP A 322 21.28 6.97 -1.91
C ASP A 322 21.09 8.10 -2.93
N GLU A 323 19.93 8.75 -2.90
CA GLU A 323 19.65 9.88 -3.78
C GLU A 323 20.43 11.13 -3.37
N TYR A 324 20.61 11.35 -2.06
CA TYR A 324 21.48 12.42 -1.57
C TYR A 324 22.91 12.26 -2.12
N ARG A 325 23.50 11.04 -2.01
CA ARG A 325 24.82 10.73 -2.54
C ARG A 325 24.93 10.87 -4.05
N LYS A 326 23.89 10.46 -4.79
CA LYS A 326 23.87 10.52 -6.26
C LYS A 326 23.76 11.94 -6.80
N HIS A 327 22.92 12.78 -6.19
CA HIS A 327 22.48 14.05 -6.78
C HIS A 327 22.97 15.31 -6.03
N ILE A 328 23.15 15.26 -4.71
CA ILE A 328 23.47 16.45 -3.91
C ILE A 328 24.93 16.46 -3.49
N GLU A 329 25.45 15.37 -2.96
CA GLU A 329 26.84 15.25 -2.48
C GLU A 329 27.86 15.43 -3.60
N LYS A 330 27.55 14.99 -4.82
CA LYS A 330 28.41 15.16 -6.00
C LYS A 330 28.48 16.62 -6.50
N ASP A 331 27.52 17.46 -6.14
CA ASP A 331 27.49 18.87 -6.52
C ASP A 331 28.07 19.75 -5.40
N ALA A 332 29.32 20.16 -5.57
CA ALA A 332 30.05 20.96 -4.59
C ALA A 332 29.37 22.31 -4.24
N ALA A 333 28.51 22.85 -5.11
CA ALA A 333 27.78 24.10 -4.86
C ALA A 333 26.59 23.87 -3.90
N LEU A 334 25.93 22.73 -4.00
CA LEU A 334 24.83 22.33 -3.14
C LEU A 334 25.34 21.78 -1.81
N GLU A 335 26.33 20.90 -1.81
CA GLU A 335 26.93 20.32 -0.60
C GLU A 335 27.36 21.39 0.42
N ARG A 336 27.91 22.51 -0.06
CA ARG A 336 28.33 23.64 0.79
C ARG A 336 27.18 24.45 1.37
N ARG A 337 25.94 24.24 0.93
CA ARG A 337 24.76 25.02 1.33
C ARG A 337 23.79 24.23 2.20
N PHE A 338 23.81 22.92 2.04
CA PHE A 338 22.97 22.03 2.82
C PHE A 338 23.69 21.45 4.02
N GLN A 339 22.93 21.16 5.08
CA GLN A 339 23.38 20.43 6.27
C GLN A 339 22.47 19.25 6.49
N THR A 340 23.04 18.08 6.57
CA THR A 340 22.31 16.83 6.75
C THR A 340 21.75 16.67 8.15
N VAL A 341 20.55 16.14 8.24
CA VAL A 341 19.88 15.63 9.43
C VAL A 341 19.47 14.19 9.14
N LEU A 342 20.10 13.25 9.83
CA LEU A 342 19.74 11.84 9.70
C LEU A 342 18.42 11.57 10.42
N VAL A 343 17.54 10.83 9.76
CA VAL A 343 16.23 10.43 10.28
C VAL A 343 16.18 8.91 10.24
N ASP A 344 16.42 8.31 11.38
CA ASP A 344 16.41 6.87 11.55
C ASP A 344 14.98 6.31 11.68
N GLU A 345 14.82 5.03 11.39
CA GLU A 345 13.59 4.28 11.67
C GLU A 345 13.31 4.32 13.18
N PRO A 346 12.09 4.72 13.61
CA PRO A 346 11.72 4.68 15.03
C PRO A 346 11.66 3.22 15.51
N ASP A 347 11.86 3.01 16.79
CA ASP A 347 11.67 1.69 17.39
C ASP A 347 10.18 1.34 17.55
N VAL A 348 9.90 0.12 18.04
CA VAL A 348 8.52 -0.36 18.22
C VAL A 348 7.78 0.46 19.28
N GLU A 349 8.44 0.90 20.36
CA GLU A 349 7.82 1.67 21.47
C GLU A 349 7.46 3.08 21.00
N ASP A 350 8.36 3.72 20.26
CA ASP A 350 8.11 5.02 19.63
C ASP A 350 6.99 4.93 18.61
N THR A 351 6.97 3.85 17.81
CA THR A 351 5.90 3.60 16.83
C THR A 351 4.54 3.43 17.48
N VAL A 352 4.45 2.67 18.58
CA VAL A 352 3.19 2.55 19.35
C VAL A 352 2.73 3.92 19.86
N SER A 353 3.66 4.76 20.31
CA SER A 353 3.36 6.11 20.78
C SER A 353 2.82 6.99 19.64
N ILE A 354 3.42 6.89 18.44
CA ILE A 354 2.94 7.57 17.22
C ILE A 354 1.52 7.11 16.86
N LEU A 355 1.29 5.79 16.83
CA LEU A 355 -0.03 5.22 16.52
C LEU A 355 -1.11 5.66 17.52
N ARG A 356 -0.77 5.73 18.83
CA ARG A 356 -1.68 6.25 19.85
C ARG A 356 -2.05 7.71 19.59
N GLY A 357 -1.09 8.52 19.12
CA GLY A 357 -1.35 9.91 18.76
C GLY A 357 -2.23 10.08 17.51
N LEU A 358 -2.15 9.15 16.56
CA LEU A 358 -2.97 9.16 15.35
C LEU A 358 -4.34 8.50 15.52
N ARG A 359 -4.51 7.69 16.58
CA ARG A 359 -5.69 6.87 16.84
C ARG A 359 -7.01 7.63 16.69
N GLU A 360 -7.15 8.76 17.38
CA GLU A 360 -8.41 9.52 17.41
C GLU A 360 -8.80 10.00 16.01
N ARG A 361 -7.84 10.43 15.20
CA ARG A 361 -8.08 10.85 13.81
C ARG A 361 -8.48 9.70 12.91
N LEU A 362 -7.80 8.56 13.01
CA LEU A 362 -8.16 7.35 12.26
C LEU A 362 -9.56 6.84 12.65
N GLU A 363 -9.88 6.85 13.97
CA GLU A 363 -11.22 6.49 14.47
C GLU A 363 -12.31 7.40 13.90
N VAL A 364 -12.05 8.70 13.81
CA VAL A 364 -13.02 9.66 13.26
C VAL A 364 -13.15 9.52 11.75
N PHE A 365 -12.02 9.40 11.04
CA PHE A 365 -12.02 9.30 9.57
C PHE A 365 -12.75 8.05 9.08
N HIS A 366 -12.48 6.90 9.70
CA HIS A 366 -13.10 5.63 9.31
C HIS A 366 -14.43 5.35 10.05
N GLY A 367 -14.68 6.03 11.16
CA GLY A 367 -15.88 5.81 11.98
C GLY A 367 -15.88 4.49 12.75
N VAL A 368 -14.71 3.94 13.07
CA VAL A 368 -14.51 2.69 13.81
C VAL A 368 -13.75 2.95 15.10
N LYS A 369 -13.75 2.00 16.04
CA LYS A 369 -12.90 2.04 17.25
C LYS A 369 -11.63 1.21 17.02
N ILE A 370 -10.52 1.65 17.64
CA ILE A 370 -9.25 0.92 17.58
C ILE A 370 -8.85 0.56 19.01
N GLN A 371 -8.64 -0.72 19.29
CA GLN A 371 -8.09 -1.17 20.58
C GLN A 371 -6.61 -0.83 20.69
N ASP A 372 -6.13 -0.56 21.90
CA ASP A 372 -4.71 -0.33 22.15
C ASP A 372 -3.86 -1.56 21.79
N ALA A 373 -4.39 -2.76 22.02
CA ALA A 373 -3.76 -4.01 21.61
C ALA A 373 -3.54 -4.09 20.09
N ALA A 374 -4.47 -3.57 19.29
CA ALA A 374 -4.32 -3.51 17.83
C ALA A 374 -3.15 -2.60 17.40
N LEU A 375 -2.95 -1.45 18.08
CA LEU A 375 -1.82 -0.56 17.81
C LEU A 375 -0.48 -1.21 18.16
N VAL A 376 -0.42 -1.90 19.31
CA VAL A 376 0.77 -2.65 19.72
C VAL A 376 1.04 -3.79 18.72
N ALA A 377 0.00 -4.52 18.31
CA ALA A 377 0.11 -5.58 17.31
C ALA A 377 0.59 -5.03 15.97
N ALA A 378 0.05 -3.89 15.49
CA ALA A 378 0.47 -3.28 14.23
C ALA A 378 1.96 -2.92 14.23
N ALA A 379 2.47 -2.30 15.29
CA ALA A 379 3.88 -1.97 15.42
C ALA A 379 4.76 -3.22 15.50
N THR A 380 4.38 -4.20 16.33
CA THR A 380 5.19 -5.40 16.59
C THR A 380 5.19 -6.34 15.39
N LEU A 381 4.00 -6.62 14.82
CA LEU A 381 3.87 -7.56 13.69
C LEU A 381 4.46 -6.97 12.41
N SER A 382 4.26 -5.66 12.15
CA SER A 382 4.88 -5.02 10.99
C SER A 382 6.41 -5.01 11.09
N HIS A 383 6.96 -4.72 12.26
CA HIS A 383 8.40 -4.75 12.48
C HIS A 383 8.98 -6.14 12.23
N ARG A 384 8.27 -7.18 12.70
CA ARG A 384 8.71 -8.57 12.64
C ARG A 384 8.51 -9.20 11.25
N TYR A 385 7.39 -8.93 10.59
CA TYR A 385 6.95 -9.68 9.41
C TYR A 385 7.04 -8.91 8.09
N ILE A 386 7.07 -7.57 8.11
CA ILE A 386 7.17 -6.73 6.92
C ILE A 386 8.58 -6.13 6.88
N THR A 387 9.47 -6.73 6.08
CA THR A 387 10.90 -6.39 6.05
C THR A 387 11.29 -5.45 4.92
N ASP A 388 10.43 -5.24 3.94
CA ASP A 388 10.65 -4.41 2.76
C ASP A 388 10.20 -2.95 2.93
N ARG A 389 9.60 -2.61 4.07
CA ARG A 389 9.12 -1.27 4.44
C ARG A 389 9.59 -0.91 5.85
N PHE A 390 9.55 0.38 6.19
CA PHE A 390 10.07 0.91 7.44
C PHE A 390 8.96 1.40 8.37
N LEU A 391 9.21 1.37 9.68
CA LEU A 391 8.37 2.03 10.67
C LEU A 391 8.53 3.57 10.59
N PRO A 392 7.51 4.37 10.90
CA PRO A 392 6.18 3.96 11.37
C PRO A 392 5.19 3.68 10.23
N ASP A 393 5.53 3.97 8.97
CA ASP A 393 4.65 3.95 7.79
C ASP A 393 3.92 2.62 7.64
N LYS A 394 4.66 1.49 7.64
CA LYS A 394 4.06 0.15 7.53
C LYS A 394 3.07 -0.19 8.65
N ALA A 395 3.27 0.34 9.86
CA ALA A 395 2.37 0.13 10.98
C ALA A 395 1.12 1.02 10.89
N ILE A 396 1.29 2.26 10.42
CA ILE A 396 0.17 3.18 10.14
C ILE A 396 -0.73 2.61 9.06
N ASP A 397 -0.15 2.14 7.95
CA ASP A 397 -0.88 1.54 6.84
C ASP A 397 -1.67 0.30 7.26
N LEU A 398 -1.13 -0.55 8.14
CA LEU A 398 -1.85 -1.70 8.67
C LEU A 398 -3.09 -1.28 9.46
N VAL A 399 -2.98 -0.25 10.30
CA VAL A 399 -4.11 0.26 11.08
C VAL A 399 -5.13 0.92 10.17
N ASP A 400 -4.68 1.70 9.19
CA ASP A 400 -5.55 2.37 8.22
C ASP A 400 -6.33 1.36 7.38
N GLU A 401 -5.65 0.32 6.86
CA GLU A 401 -6.31 -0.74 6.08
C GLU A 401 -7.28 -1.56 6.94
N ALA A 402 -6.95 -1.85 8.21
CA ALA A 402 -7.86 -2.53 9.12
C ALA A 402 -9.14 -1.73 9.35
N CYS A 403 -8.99 -0.42 9.58
CA CYS A 403 -10.12 0.49 9.72
C CYS A 403 -10.96 0.58 8.43
N ALA A 404 -10.30 0.69 7.27
CA ALA A 404 -10.96 0.77 5.96
C ALA A 404 -11.73 -0.52 5.64
N ARG A 405 -11.14 -1.68 5.91
CA ARG A 405 -11.78 -2.99 5.74
C ARG A 405 -13.02 -3.11 6.62
N LEU A 406 -12.88 -2.80 7.90
CA LEU A 406 -13.98 -2.87 8.85
C LEU A 406 -15.12 -1.91 8.49
N ARG A 407 -14.79 -0.69 8.06
CA ARG A 407 -15.78 0.25 7.53
C ARG A 407 -16.50 -0.30 6.30
N THR A 408 -15.78 -0.93 5.38
CA THR A 408 -16.37 -1.55 4.19
C THR A 408 -17.31 -2.70 4.57
N GLU A 409 -16.95 -3.50 5.57
CA GLU A 409 -17.81 -4.55 6.12
C GLU A 409 -19.08 -3.98 6.77
N ILE A 410 -19.00 -2.85 7.48
CA ILE A 410 -20.17 -2.15 8.06
C ILE A 410 -21.10 -1.61 6.96
N ASP A 411 -20.53 -1.06 5.88
CA ASP A 411 -21.31 -0.46 4.79
C ASP A 411 -21.81 -1.47 3.76
N SER A 412 -21.21 -2.67 3.69
CA SER A 412 -21.61 -3.76 2.79
C SER A 412 -22.49 -4.80 3.49
N MET A 413 -23.19 -5.60 2.69
CA MET A 413 -24.00 -6.72 3.21
C MET A 413 -23.09 -7.80 3.79
N PRO A 414 -23.34 -8.30 5.03
CA PRO A 414 -22.57 -9.39 5.61
C PRO A 414 -22.59 -10.65 4.73
N ALA A 415 -21.47 -11.38 4.68
CA ALA A 415 -21.35 -12.57 3.82
C ALA A 415 -22.42 -13.64 4.09
N GLU A 416 -22.75 -13.85 5.36
CA GLU A 416 -23.81 -14.79 5.75
C GLU A 416 -25.19 -14.39 5.19
N LEU A 417 -25.51 -13.09 5.19
CA LEU A 417 -26.75 -12.57 4.66
C LEU A 417 -26.79 -12.61 3.14
N ASP A 418 -25.67 -12.32 2.47
CA ASP A 418 -25.53 -12.42 1.02
C ASP A 418 -25.71 -13.88 0.55
N GLU A 419 -25.16 -14.86 1.28
CA GLU A 419 -25.32 -16.29 0.97
C GLU A 419 -26.78 -16.72 1.06
N ILE A 420 -27.48 -16.35 2.13
CA ILE A 420 -28.90 -16.64 2.30
C ILE A 420 -29.70 -15.98 1.17
N THR A 421 -29.41 -14.71 0.86
CA THR A 421 -30.12 -13.96 -0.19
C THR A 421 -29.91 -14.60 -1.56
N ARG A 422 -28.69 -15.05 -1.86
CA ARG A 422 -28.39 -15.79 -3.11
C ARG A 422 -29.09 -17.14 -3.16
N ARG A 423 -29.21 -17.83 -2.02
CA ARG A 423 -29.94 -19.09 -1.93
C ARG A 423 -31.45 -18.87 -2.17
N VAL A 424 -32.01 -17.84 -1.54
CA VAL A 424 -33.41 -17.44 -1.80
C VAL A 424 -33.64 -17.16 -3.28
N THR A 425 -32.78 -16.32 -3.92
CA THR A 425 -32.89 -16.00 -5.35
C THR A 425 -32.81 -17.26 -6.23
N ARG A 426 -31.91 -18.20 -5.90
CA ARG A 426 -31.79 -19.47 -6.62
C ARG A 426 -33.07 -20.32 -6.54
N LEU A 427 -33.65 -20.44 -5.34
CA LEU A 427 -34.90 -21.16 -5.12
C LEU A 427 -36.09 -20.46 -5.78
N GLU A 428 -36.12 -19.14 -5.84
CA GLU A 428 -37.16 -18.39 -6.58
C GLU A 428 -37.11 -18.69 -8.10
N ILE A 429 -35.90 -18.79 -8.66
CA ILE A 429 -35.73 -19.19 -10.07
C ILE A 429 -36.24 -20.63 -10.28
N GLU A 430 -35.92 -21.54 -9.35
CA GLU A 430 -36.42 -22.94 -9.41
C GLU A 430 -37.93 -23.01 -9.26
N GLU A 431 -38.53 -22.24 -8.34
CA GLU A 431 -39.98 -22.11 -8.20
C GLU A 431 -40.66 -21.66 -9.49
N ALA A 432 -40.12 -20.60 -10.10
CA ALA A 432 -40.64 -20.05 -11.34
C ALA A 432 -40.56 -21.06 -12.53
N ALA A 433 -39.54 -21.92 -12.52
CA ALA A 433 -39.42 -23.01 -13.50
C ALA A 433 -40.40 -24.13 -13.22
N LEU A 434 -40.47 -24.67 -12.00
CA LEU A 434 -41.35 -25.77 -11.61
C LEU A 434 -42.83 -25.39 -11.66
N ALA A 435 -43.21 -24.14 -11.45
CA ALA A 435 -44.59 -23.67 -11.57
C ALA A 435 -45.16 -23.81 -12.98
N LYS A 436 -44.33 -23.97 -14.01
CA LYS A 436 -44.76 -24.18 -15.41
C LYS A 436 -44.93 -25.65 -15.73
N GLU A 437 -44.45 -26.55 -14.91
CA GLU A 437 -44.53 -28.00 -15.13
C GLU A 437 -45.86 -28.58 -14.60
N THR A 438 -46.39 -29.65 -15.22
CA THR A 438 -47.70 -30.21 -14.92
C THR A 438 -47.63 -31.61 -14.30
N ASP A 439 -46.48 -32.25 -14.29
CA ASP A 439 -46.28 -33.60 -13.78
C ASP A 439 -46.33 -33.68 -12.24
N ALA A 440 -46.61 -34.88 -11.72
CA ALA A 440 -46.86 -35.05 -10.27
C ALA A 440 -45.55 -34.87 -9.43
N ALA A 441 -44.39 -35.24 -9.99
CA ALA A 441 -43.09 -35.09 -9.29
C ALA A 441 -42.72 -33.63 -9.14
N SER A 442 -42.88 -32.84 -10.20
CA SER A 442 -42.60 -31.39 -10.18
C SER A 442 -43.55 -30.67 -9.22
N LYS A 443 -44.80 -31.07 -9.08
CA LYS A 443 -45.75 -30.48 -8.09
C LYS A 443 -45.36 -30.79 -6.65
N SER A 444 -44.96 -32.02 -6.36
CA SER A 444 -44.49 -32.40 -5.01
C SER A 444 -43.22 -31.61 -4.63
N ARG A 445 -42.27 -31.50 -5.58
CA ARG A 445 -41.06 -30.71 -5.38
C ARG A 445 -41.37 -29.24 -5.20
N LEU A 446 -42.33 -28.69 -5.91
CA LEU A 446 -42.77 -27.28 -5.79
C LEU A 446 -43.35 -26.99 -4.41
N GLU A 447 -44.14 -27.91 -3.82
CA GLU A 447 -44.65 -27.73 -2.45
C GLU A 447 -43.55 -27.73 -1.38
N GLU A 448 -42.56 -28.65 -1.48
CA GLU A 448 -41.41 -28.70 -0.60
C GLU A 448 -40.56 -27.43 -0.72
N LEU A 449 -40.24 -27.03 -1.96
CA LEU A 449 -39.46 -25.85 -2.28
C LEU A 449 -40.13 -24.58 -1.76
N ARG A 450 -41.45 -24.44 -1.86
CA ARG A 450 -42.18 -23.28 -1.31
C ARG A 450 -42.10 -23.22 0.19
N LYS A 451 -42.06 -24.33 0.89
CA LYS A 451 -41.87 -24.37 2.33
C LYS A 451 -40.46 -23.93 2.71
N GLU A 452 -39.42 -24.51 2.05
CA GLU A 452 -38.02 -24.12 2.24
C GLU A 452 -37.79 -22.64 1.95
N LEU A 453 -38.38 -22.13 0.87
CA LEU A 453 -38.26 -20.73 0.46
C LEU A 453 -38.97 -19.79 1.44
N ALA A 454 -40.12 -20.18 2.01
CA ALA A 454 -40.80 -19.40 3.04
C ALA A 454 -39.95 -19.29 4.33
N ASP A 455 -39.32 -20.40 4.76
CA ASP A 455 -38.45 -20.44 5.93
C ASP A 455 -37.18 -19.59 5.72
N LEU A 456 -36.53 -19.72 4.57
CA LEU A 456 -35.33 -18.95 4.22
C LEU A 456 -35.64 -17.45 4.03
N ARG A 457 -36.79 -17.08 3.47
CA ARG A 457 -37.19 -15.66 3.39
C ARG A 457 -37.42 -15.07 4.78
N ALA A 458 -38.08 -15.80 5.67
CA ALA A 458 -38.28 -15.33 7.03
C ALA A 458 -36.93 -15.14 7.77
N GLU A 459 -35.97 -16.03 7.55
CA GLU A 459 -34.62 -15.90 8.10
C GLU A 459 -33.87 -14.70 7.49
N ALA A 460 -33.94 -14.54 6.16
CA ALA A 460 -33.33 -13.39 5.47
C ALA A 460 -33.90 -12.07 5.96
N ASP A 461 -35.22 -11.95 6.06
CA ASP A 461 -35.92 -10.74 6.52
C ASP A 461 -35.54 -10.40 7.97
N ALA A 462 -35.46 -11.40 8.86
CA ALA A 462 -35.03 -11.20 10.24
C ALA A 462 -33.58 -10.71 10.32
N ARG A 463 -32.66 -11.30 9.55
CA ARG A 463 -31.25 -10.88 9.52
C ARG A 463 -31.04 -9.52 8.85
N HIS A 464 -31.83 -9.19 7.81
CA HIS A 464 -31.87 -7.85 7.22
C HIS A 464 -32.30 -6.80 8.22
N ALA A 465 -33.38 -7.05 8.96
CA ALA A 465 -33.85 -6.12 10.00
C ALA A 465 -32.82 -5.93 11.12
N GLN A 466 -32.12 -7.01 11.51
CA GLN A 466 -31.03 -6.94 12.49
C GLN A 466 -29.87 -6.11 11.95
N TRP A 467 -29.41 -6.38 10.74
CA TRP A 467 -28.33 -5.65 10.08
C TRP A 467 -28.62 -4.17 9.93
N ASP A 468 -29.83 -3.79 9.47
CA ASP A 468 -30.24 -2.41 9.35
C ASP A 468 -30.26 -1.69 10.70
N ALA A 469 -30.74 -2.37 11.76
CA ALA A 469 -30.76 -1.81 13.11
C ALA A 469 -29.34 -1.60 13.68
N GLU A 470 -28.43 -2.55 13.49
CA GLU A 470 -27.02 -2.44 13.88
C GLU A 470 -26.34 -1.31 13.11
N ARG A 471 -26.51 -1.23 11.80
CA ARG A 471 -25.96 -0.20 10.93
C ARG A 471 -26.43 1.21 11.31
N GLN A 472 -27.73 1.38 11.63
CA GLN A 472 -28.24 2.66 12.07
C GLN A 472 -27.68 3.07 13.43
N ALA A 473 -27.50 2.14 14.35
CA ALA A 473 -26.92 2.41 15.65
C ALA A 473 -25.44 2.84 15.53
N ILE A 474 -24.66 2.16 14.69
CA ILE A 474 -23.27 2.50 14.40
C ILE A 474 -23.17 3.91 13.76
N ARG A 475 -23.97 4.20 12.74
CA ARG A 475 -24.03 5.54 12.11
C ARG A 475 -24.34 6.65 13.10
N ARG A 476 -25.23 6.38 14.05
CA ARG A 476 -25.57 7.36 15.08
C ARG A 476 -24.37 7.68 15.99
N VAL A 477 -23.61 6.66 16.36
CA VAL A 477 -22.37 6.84 17.15
C VAL A 477 -21.33 7.63 16.35
N GLN A 478 -21.16 7.33 15.05
CA GLN A 478 -20.24 8.06 14.15
C GLN A 478 -20.61 9.54 14.04
N GLU A 479 -21.87 9.87 13.82
CA GLU A 479 -22.35 11.26 13.77
C GLU A 479 -22.05 12.03 15.06
N LEU A 480 -22.27 11.39 16.22
CA LEU A 480 -22.01 12.00 17.52
C LEU A 480 -20.50 12.24 17.73
N ARG A 481 -19.63 11.31 17.33
CA ARG A 481 -18.17 11.46 17.39
C ARG A 481 -17.68 12.59 16.49
N GLY A 482 -18.11 12.61 15.23
CA GLY A 482 -17.74 13.68 14.29
C GLY A 482 -18.16 15.06 14.78
N ARG A 483 -19.36 15.17 15.41
CA ARG A 483 -19.81 16.44 16.00
C ARG A 483 -19.01 16.83 17.24
N LEU A 484 -18.61 15.85 18.05
CA LEU A 484 -17.77 16.08 19.23
C LEU A 484 -16.41 16.67 18.84
N GLU A 485 -15.79 16.14 17.81
CA GLU A 485 -14.50 16.63 17.31
C GLU A 485 -14.60 18.05 16.75
N GLN A 486 -15.66 18.35 16.00
CA GLN A 486 -15.92 19.72 15.56
C GLN A 486 -16.02 20.71 16.72
N LEU A 487 -16.77 20.35 17.77
CA LEU A 487 -16.90 21.22 18.95
C LEU A 487 -15.61 21.36 19.74
N ARG A 488 -14.78 20.32 19.82
CA ARG A 488 -13.44 20.40 20.43
C ARG A 488 -12.53 21.35 19.66
N HIS A 489 -12.56 21.27 18.34
CA HIS A 489 -11.79 22.18 17.49
C HIS A 489 -12.27 23.64 17.63
N GLU A 490 -13.61 23.87 17.64
CA GLU A 490 -14.19 25.21 17.88
C GLU A 490 -13.78 25.75 19.27
N ALA A 491 -13.72 24.90 20.29
CA ALA A 491 -13.30 25.31 21.63
C ALA A 491 -11.82 25.69 21.67
N GLU A 492 -10.94 24.93 21.00
CA GLU A 492 -9.51 25.29 20.89
C GLU A 492 -9.28 26.57 20.08
N GLU A 493 -10.07 26.81 19.04
CA GLU A 493 -10.01 28.03 18.27
C GLU A 493 -10.45 29.24 19.09
N ALA A 494 -11.54 29.11 19.88
CA ALA A 494 -12.00 30.14 20.79
C ALA A 494 -10.95 30.47 21.87
N GLU A 495 -10.24 29.45 22.42
CA GLU A 495 -9.13 29.68 23.37
C GLU A 495 -7.95 30.43 22.72
N ARG A 496 -7.58 30.06 21.50
CA ARG A 496 -6.50 30.75 20.74
C ARG A 496 -6.85 32.21 20.47
N ASN A 497 -8.14 32.49 20.22
CA ASN A 497 -8.63 33.84 19.99
C ASN A 497 -8.91 34.62 21.28
N TYR A 498 -8.56 34.06 22.47
CA TYR A 498 -8.85 34.60 23.80
C TYR A 498 -10.35 34.84 24.09
N ASP A 499 -11.27 34.17 23.37
CA ASP A 499 -12.68 34.12 23.68
C ASP A 499 -12.99 33.05 24.74
N LEU A 500 -12.57 33.33 25.97
CA LEU A 500 -12.69 32.40 27.09
C LEU A 500 -14.14 32.08 27.44
N ASN A 501 -15.08 32.98 27.14
CA ASN A 501 -16.51 32.77 27.40
C ASN A 501 -17.06 31.71 26.43
N ARG A 502 -16.73 31.84 25.15
CA ARG A 502 -17.15 30.88 24.14
C ARG A 502 -16.49 29.51 24.36
N ALA A 503 -15.20 29.49 24.69
CA ALA A 503 -14.48 28.27 25.01
C ALA A 503 -15.10 27.53 26.21
N ALA A 504 -15.49 28.29 27.28
CA ALA A 504 -16.15 27.72 28.46
C ALA A 504 -17.56 27.17 28.15
N GLU A 505 -18.37 27.88 27.34
CA GLU A 505 -19.66 27.42 26.88
C GLU A 505 -19.57 26.12 26.12
N LEU A 506 -18.60 26.02 25.18
CA LEU A 506 -18.37 24.83 24.39
C LEU A 506 -17.92 23.66 25.28
N ARG A 507 -16.90 23.88 26.14
CA ARG A 507 -16.30 22.81 26.96
C ARG A 507 -17.26 22.26 28.04
N TYR A 508 -17.83 23.16 28.81
CA TYR A 508 -18.65 22.77 29.98
C TYR A 508 -20.14 22.59 29.66
N GLY A 509 -20.59 23.10 28.50
CA GLY A 509 -21.95 22.93 28.04
C GLY A 509 -22.08 21.86 26.95
N GLN A 510 -21.76 22.24 25.72
CA GLN A 510 -22.09 21.43 24.54
C GLN A 510 -21.27 20.13 24.43
N ILE A 511 -19.95 20.16 24.71
CA ILE A 511 -19.10 18.99 24.66
C ILE A 511 -19.54 17.97 25.71
N THR A 512 -19.75 18.39 26.97
CA THR A 512 -20.16 17.49 28.05
C THR A 512 -21.53 16.85 27.77
N GLU A 513 -22.50 17.61 27.21
CA GLU A 513 -23.80 17.06 26.83
C GLU A 513 -23.67 16.02 25.69
N LEU A 514 -22.82 16.30 24.71
CA LEU A 514 -22.59 15.41 23.56
C LEU A 514 -21.86 14.13 23.99
N GLU A 515 -20.87 14.23 24.89
CA GLU A 515 -20.18 13.08 25.48
C GLU A 515 -21.14 12.14 26.20
N ARG A 516 -22.08 12.72 26.94
CA ARG A 516 -23.13 11.93 27.61
C ARG A 516 -24.07 11.24 26.63
N LYS A 517 -24.43 11.92 25.51
CA LYS A 517 -25.24 11.31 24.43
C LYS A 517 -24.46 10.20 23.72
N LEU A 518 -23.18 10.40 23.48
CA LEU A 518 -22.31 9.42 22.89
C LEU A 518 -22.20 8.17 23.77
N GLN A 519 -21.92 8.35 25.06
CA GLN A 519 -21.86 7.25 26.02
C GLN A 519 -23.15 6.45 26.06
N ALA A 520 -24.30 7.12 26.13
CA ALA A 520 -25.62 6.47 26.12
C ALA A 520 -25.85 5.68 24.80
N ALA A 521 -25.43 6.21 23.67
CA ALA A 521 -25.54 5.52 22.38
C ALA A 521 -24.61 4.29 22.31
N GLU A 522 -23.40 4.38 22.84
CA GLU A 522 -22.44 3.25 22.92
C GLU A 522 -22.93 2.17 23.89
N GLU A 523 -23.51 2.53 25.02
CA GLU A 523 -24.14 1.58 25.96
C GLU A 523 -25.34 0.88 25.32
N GLN A 524 -26.18 1.60 24.56
CA GLN A 524 -27.28 1.01 23.79
C GLN A 524 -26.82 0.05 22.71
N LEU A 525 -25.73 0.39 22.02
CA LEU A 525 -25.12 -0.45 21.02
C LEU A 525 -24.61 -1.75 21.66
N THR A 526 -23.95 -1.64 22.82
CA THR A 526 -23.41 -2.80 23.55
C THR A 526 -24.51 -3.66 24.18
N SER A 527 -25.59 -3.04 24.72
CA SER A 527 -26.67 -3.77 25.42
C SER A 527 -27.66 -4.48 24.48
N LYS A 528 -27.85 -3.95 23.27
CA LYS A 528 -28.73 -4.56 22.26
C LYS A 528 -28.06 -5.71 21.50
N GLN A 529 -26.74 -5.82 21.58
CA GLN A 529 -25.93 -6.80 20.88
C GLN A 529 -25.75 -8.04 21.80
N GLY A 530 -26.62 -9.06 21.63
CA GLY A 530 -26.40 -10.39 22.22
C GLY A 530 -25.17 -11.09 21.65
N GLU A 531 -24.92 -12.37 22.03
CA GLU A 531 -23.72 -13.14 21.63
C GLU A 531 -23.50 -13.32 20.11
N LYS A 532 -24.46 -12.94 19.24
CA LYS A 532 -24.37 -13.05 17.77
C LYS A 532 -24.45 -11.67 17.11
N ARG A 533 -23.32 -10.98 17.05
CA ARG A 533 -23.16 -9.75 16.25
C ARG A 533 -23.01 -10.07 14.77
N LEU A 534 -23.72 -9.35 13.90
CA LEU A 534 -23.50 -9.38 12.43
C LEU A 534 -22.41 -8.42 12.00
N LEU A 535 -22.26 -7.26 12.69
CA LEU A 535 -21.25 -6.24 12.35
C LEU A 535 -20.25 -6.07 13.49
N ARG A 536 -18.98 -6.02 13.12
CA ARG A 536 -17.86 -5.63 14.00
C ARG A 536 -17.65 -4.13 13.84
N GLU A 537 -17.28 -3.43 14.91
CA GLU A 537 -17.01 -1.98 14.91
C GLU A 537 -15.67 -1.62 15.55
N VAL A 538 -14.93 -2.61 16.01
CA VAL A 538 -13.70 -2.43 16.78
C VAL A 538 -12.57 -3.18 16.10
N VAL A 539 -11.53 -2.47 15.74
CA VAL A 539 -10.27 -3.07 15.25
C VAL A 539 -9.53 -3.68 16.43
N THR A 540 -9.29 -4.98 16.37
CA THR A 540 -8.55 -5.76 17.36
C THR A 540 -7.21 -6.21 16.80
N GLU A 541 -6.41 -6.93 17.60
CA GLU A 541 -5.16 -7.53 17.14
C GLU A 541 -5.38 -8.59 16.05
N ASP A 542 -6.56 -9.24 16.03
CA ASP A 542 -6.88 -10.27 15.04
C ASP A 542 -7.03 -9.68 13.63
N GLU A 543 -7.73 -8.53 13.49
CA GLU A 543 -7.85 -7.85 12.20
C GLU A 543 -6.48 -7.39 11.68
N ILE A 544 -5.61 -6.89 12.56
CA ILE A 544 -4.23 -6.54 12.19
C ILE A 544 -3.48 -7.78 11.72
N ALA A 545 -3.59 -8.88 12.46
CA ALA A 545 -2.93 -10.14 12.11
C ALA A 545 -3.42 -10.70 10.77
N GLU A 546 -4.72 -10.59 10.47
CA GLU A 546 -5.28 -10.99 9.17
C GLU A 546 -4.70 -10.18 8.00
N ILE A 547 -4.51 -8.86 8.17
CA ILE A 547 -3.93 -8.02 7.13
C ILE A 547 -2.44 -8.34 6.95
N VAL A 548 -1.70 -8.50 8.03
CA VAL A 548 -0.29 -8.94 7.95
C VAL A 548 -0.21 -10.28 7.21
N ALA A 549 -1.13 -11.21 7.49
CA ALA A 549 -1.21 -12.48 6.79
C ALA A 549 -1.50 -12.29 5.28
N ALA A 550 -2.41 -11.39 4.92
CA ALA A 550 -2.71 -11.09 3.52
C ALA A 550 -1.52 -10.48 2.77
N TRP A 551 -0.77 -9.57 3.41
CA TRP A 551 0.39 -8.91 2.79
C TRP A 551 1.60 -9.83 2.66
N THR A 552 1.86 -10.65 3.69
CA THR A 552 3.06 -11.48 3.78
C THR A 552 2.85 -12.91 3.29
N GLY A 553 1.60 -13.34 3.14
CA GLY A 553 1.24 -14.73 2.89
C GLY A 553 1.42 -15.65 4.10
N ILE A 554 1.63 -15.09 5.31
CA ILE A 554 1.85 -15.85 6.54
C ILE A 554 0.55 -15.85 7.34
N PRO A 555 0.02 -16.97 7.78
CA PRO A 555 -1.22 -17.03 8.57
C PRO A 555 -0.97 -16.60 10.01
N VAL A 556 -0.83 -15.30 10.22
CA VAL A 556 -0.50 -14.66 11.52
C VAL A 556 -1.62 -14.85 12.57
N ALA A 557 -2.88 -14.93 12.13
CA ALA A 557 -4.04 -15.07 13.03
C ALA A 557 -4.06 -16.37 13.86
N ARG A 558 -3.31 -17.40 13.45
CA ARG A 558 -3.17 -18.66 14.20
C ARG A 558 -1.95 -18.69 15.14
N LEU A 559 -1.16 -17.61 15.18
CA LEU A 559 0.18 -17.60 15.80
C LEU A 559 0.19 -17.37 17.32
N GLN A 560 -0.89 -16.92 17.95
CA GLN A 560 -0.78 -16.50 19.37
C GLN A 560 -1.01 -17.60 20.41
N GLU A 561 -1.97 -18.49 20.24
CA GLU A 561 -2.20 -19.58 21.21
C GLU A 561 -1.89 -20.97 20.64
N GLY A 562 -2.24 -21.24 19.37
CA GLY A 562 -2.00 -22.53 18.74
C GLY A 562 -0.54 -22.81 18.33
N GLU A 563 0.30 -21.77 18.17
CA GLU A 563 1.69 -21.95 17.70
C GLU A 563 2.57 -22.61 18.78
N ARG A 564 2.42 -22.21 20.03
CA ARG A 564 3.15 -22.85 21.14
C ARG A 564 2.84 -24.34 21.26
N GLU A 565 1.57 -24.72 21.16
CA GLU A 565 1.15 -26.11 21.20
C GLU A 565 1.60 -26.87 19.96
N LYS A 566 1.48 -26.26 18.77
CA LYS A 566 1.99 -26.84 17.52
C LYS A 566 3.50 -27.07 17.57
N LEU A 567 4.26 -26.09 18.06
CA LEU A 567 5.72 -26.21 18.15
C LEU A 567 6.14 -27.28 19.17
N LEU A 568 5.42 -27.45 20.28
CA LEU A 568 5.66 -28.48 21.26
C LEU A 568 5.33 -29.89 20.73
N ARG A 569 4.48 -30.00 19.72
CA ARG A 569 4.09 -31.26 19.07
C ARG A 569 4.60 -31.32 17.62
N LEU A 570 5.63 -30.55 17.31
CA LEU A 570 6.15 -30.46 15.94
C LEU A 570 6.68 -31.81 15.44
N ASP A 571 7.30 -32.59 16.27
CA ASP A 571 7.76 -33.94 15.98
C ASP A 571 6.59 -34.88 15.62
N GLU A 572 5.49 -34.86 16.37
CA GLU A 572 4.27 -35.61 16.05
C GLU A 572 3.71 -35.25 14.69
N ILE A 573 3.58 -33.92 14.42
CA ILE A 573 3.07 -33.38 13.15
C ILE A 573 3.98 -33.80 11.97
N LEU A 574 5.28 -33.76 12.15
CA LEU A 574 6.22 -34.20 11.11
C LEU A 574 6.09 -35.71 10.85
N HIS A 575 5.87 -36.51 11.90
CA HIS A 575 5.68 -37.96 11.77
C HIS A 575 4.36 -38.39 11.12
N GLU A 576 3.37 -37.50 11.02
CA GLU A 576 2.14 -37.79 10.24
C GLU A 576 2.46 -38.10 8.78
N ARG A 577 3.47 -37.46 8.22
CA ARG A 577 3.85 -37.59 6.79
C ARG A 577 5.23 -38.23 6.59
N VAL A 578 6.17 -37.98 7.50
CA VAL A 578 7.51 -38.56 7.42
C VAL A 578 7.57 -39.84 8.24
N ILE A 579 7.55 -40.96 7.55
CA ILE A 579 7.53 -42.27 8.19
C ILE A 579 8.97 -42.73 8.54
N GLY A 580 9.18 -43.08 9.79
CA GLY A 580 10.49 -43.36 10.36
C GLY A 580 11.31 -42.07 10.48
N GLN A 581 12.66 -42.22 10.43
CA GLN A 581 13.58 -41.07 10.49
C GLN A 581 13.50 -40.31 11.84
N ASP A 582 13.26 -41.02 12.96
CA ASP A 582 12.95 -40.43 14.25
C ASP A 582 14.06 -39.46 14.73
N GLU A 583 15.36 -39.85 14.56
CA GLU A 583 16.50 -38.99 14.91
C GLU A 583 16.47 -37.69 14.06
N ALA A 584 16.16 -37.82 12.77
CA ALA A 584 16.11 -36.66 11.85
C ALA A 584 14.97 -35.69 12.21
N VAL A 585 13.78 -36.19 12.48
CA VAL A 585 12.63 -35.40 12.87
C VAL A 585 12.89 -34.69 14.21
N GLN A 586 13.44 -35.40 15.20
CA GLN A 586 13.75 -34.84 16.52
C GLN A 586 14.77 -33.70 16.43
N LEU A 587 15.89 -33.89 15.70
CA LEU A 587 16.92 -32.86 15.55
C LEU A 587 16.37 -31.59 14.91
N VAL A 588 15.52 -31.72 13.89
CA VAL A 588 14.89 -30.58 13.20
C VAL A 588 13.90 -29.89 14.13
N ALA A 589 13.04 -30.64 14.84
CA ALA A 589 12.06 -30.08 15.77
C ALA A 589 12.75 -29.31 16.92
N ASP A 590 13.77 -29.88 17.50
CA ASP A 590 14.55 -29.27 18.60
C ASP A 590 15.24 -27.95 18.16
N ALA A 591 15.80 -27.93 16.94
CA ALA A 591 16.42 -26.71 16.42
C ALA A 591 15.41 -25.59 16.18
N VAL A 592 14.24 -25.92 15.66
CA VAL A 592 13.14 -24.98 15.48
C VAL A 592 12.64 -24.45 16.82
N ILE A 593 12.45 -25.32 17.82
CA ILE A 593 12.04 -24.92 19.16
C ILE A 593 13.07 -23.97 19.79
N ARG A 594 14.38 -24.27 19.67
CA ARG A 594 15.46 -23.39 20.15
C ARG A 594 15.42 -22.01 19.49
N ALA A 595 15.16 -21.94 18.20
CA ALA A 595 15.08 -20.66 17.47
C ALA A 595 13.84 -19.85 17.89
N ARG A 596 12.69 -20.50 18.00
CA ARG A 596 11.41 -19.84 18.34
C ARG A 596 11.28 -19.46 19.81
N SER A 597 12.02 -20.13 20.70
CA SER A 597 12.08 -19.75 22.13
C SER A 597 12.93 -18.51 22.42
N GLY A 598 13.58 -17.91 21.41
CA GLY A 598 14.40 -16.71 21.56
C GLY A 598 15.77 -16.93 22.22
N ILE A 599 16.17 -18.18 22.44
CA ILE A 599 17.47 -18.50 23.07
C ILE A 599 18.62 -18.44 22.06
N ARG A 600 18.32 -18.52 20.77
CA ARG A 600 19.29 -18.50 19.69
C ARG A 600 19.69 -17.08 19.28
N ASP A 601 20.86 -16.92 18.63
CA ASP A 601 21.29 -15.65 18.03
C ASP A 601 20.26 -15.19 16.97
N PRO A 602 19.61 -14.05 17.17
CA PRO A 602 18.53 -13.57 16.28
C PRO A 602 19.02 -13.19 14.88
N ARG A 603 20.32 -13.13 14.66
CA ARG A 603 20.90 -12.79 13.34
C ARG A 603 20.94 -13.98 12.40
N ARG A 604 20.84 -15.21 12.85
CA ARG A 604 20.93 -16.43 12.06
C ARG A 604 19.57 -16.91 11.53
N PRO A 605 19.52 -17.73 10.46
CA PRO A 605 18.29 -18.41 10.03
C PRO A 605 17.64 -19.24 11.15
N ILE A 606 16.34 -19.55 11.07
CA ILE A 606 15.63 -20.40 12.05
C ILE A 606 16.33 -21.74 12.24
N GLY A 607 16.84 -22.33 11.16
CA GLY A 607 17.59 -23.58 11.17
C GLY A 607 18.42 -23.73 9.92
N SER A 608 19.56 -24.43 10.04
CA SER A 608 20.43 -24.78 8.92
C SER A 608 20.86 -26.24 9.04
N PHE A 609 20.53 -27.06 8.04
CA PHE A 609 20.69 -28.50 8.10
C PHE A 609 21.36 -29.05 6.87
N ILE A 610 22.19 -30.09 7.05
CA ILE A 610 22.64 -30.96 5.95
C ILE A 610 21.95 -32.31 6.12
N PHE A 611 21.11 -32.71 5.16
CA PHE A 611 20.42 -34.00 5.14
C PHE A 611 21.22 -34.99 4.30
N LEU A 612 21.81 -35.98 4.95
CA LEU A 612 22.61 -37.02 4.34
C LEU A 612 21.84 -38.36 4.28
N GLY A 613 21.93 -39.06 3.18
CA GLY A 613 21.34 -40.39 3.08
C GLY A 613 20.99 -40.80 1.66
N PRO A 614 20.57 -42.06 1.45
CA PRO A 614 20.19 -42.60 0.15
C PRO A 614 19.05 -41.80 -0.51
N THR A 615 18.85 -42.00 -1.79
CA THR A 615 17.72 -41.41 -2.51
C THR A 615 16.41 -42.05 -2.07
N GLY A 616 15.33 -41.26 -1.96
CA GLY A 616 13.99 -41.76 -1.70
C GLY A 616 13.69 -42.20 -0.27
N VAL A 617 14.47 -41.73 0.72
CA VAL A 617 14.27 -42.02 2.17
C VAL A 617 13.45 -40.93 2.91
N GLY A 618 13.00 -39.87 2.22
CA GLY A 618 12.16 -38.83 2.81
C GLY A 618 12.82 -37.47 3.05
N LYS A 619 14.06 -37.21 2.60
CA LYS A 619 14.76 -35.91 2.79
C LYS A 619 13.93 -34.70 2.30
N THR A 620 13.44 -34.76 1.08
CA THR A 620 12.61 -33.69 0.49
C THR A 620 11.23 -33.63 1.12
N GLU A 621 10.68 -34.77 1.56
CA GLU A 621 9.38 -34.82 2.21
C GLU A 621 9.42 -34.15 3.59
N LEU A 622 10.49 -34.35 4.36
CA LEU A 622 10.66 -33.65 5.64
C LEU A 622 10.75 -32.13 5.43
N ALA A 623 11.45 -31.68 4.39
CA ALA A 623 11.53 -30.24 4.07
C ALA A 623 10.15 -29.65 3.72
N LYS A 624 9.34 -30.34 2.92
CA LYS A 624 7.99 -29.93 2.56
C LYS A 624 7.04 -29.95 3.76
N THR A 625 7.08 -31.03 4.56
CA THR A 625 6.25 -31.15 5.75
C THR A 625 6.61 -30.07 6.77
N LEU A 626 7.90 -29.75 6.91
CA LEU A 626 8.35 -28.65 7.75
C LEU A 626 7.83 -27.29 7.26
N ALA A 627 7.84 -27.04 5.94
CA ALA A 627 7.25 -25.82 5.37
C ALA A 627 5.74 -25.74 5.65
N ALA A 628 5.02 -26.84 5.50
CA ALA A 628 3.59 -26.90 5.81
C ALA A 628 3.32 -26.69 7.30
N ALA A 629 4.16 -27.24 8.18
CA ALA A 629 4.01 -27.11 9.64
C ALA A 629 4.33 -25.70 10.15
N LEU A 630 5.41 -25.07 9.63
CA LEU A 630 5.89 -23.76 10.10
C LEU A 630 5.27 -22.57 9.37
N PHE A 631 4.92 -22.76 8.10
CA PHE A 631 4.48 -21.69 7.19
C PHE A 631 3.15 -22.02 6.50
N ASP A 632 2.42 -23.00 7.02
CA ASP A 632 1.07 -23.50 6.66
C ASP A 632 0.87 -23.84 5.15
N SER A 633 1.93 -23.89 4.36
CA SER A 633 1.87 -24.34 2.96
C SER A 633 3.20 -24.99 2.52
N GLU A 634 3.10 -26.09 1.78
CA GLU A 634 4.24 -26.69 1.10
C GLU A 634 4.84 -25.77 0.03
N ASP A 635 4.04 -24.85 -0.53
CA ASP A 635 4.46 -23.88 -1.54
C ASP A 635 5.43 -22.84 -0.99
N ASN A 636 5.56 -22.74 0.34
CA ASN A 636 6.56 -21.92 1.00
C ASN A 636 7.94 -22.64 1.06
N THR A 637 8.19 -23.50 0.07
CA THR A 637 9.50 -24.13 -0.17
C THR A 637 10.15 -23.52 -1.41
N VAL A 638 11.32 -22.91 -1.24
CA VAL A 638 12.19 -22.45 -2.33
C VAL A 638 13.17 -23.56 -2.65
N ARG A 639 12.94 -24.30 -3.74
CA ARG A 639 13.79 -25.42 -4.14
C ARG A 639 14.74 -25.00 -5.25
N LEU A 640 16.04 -25.24 -5.05
CA LEU A 640 17.11 -25.01 -6.00
C LEU A 640 17.93 -26.30 -6.17
N ASP A 641 18.09 -26.76 -7.41
CA ASP A 641 18.91 -27.91 -7.73
C ASP A 641 20.36 -27.45 -7.97
N MET A 642 21.27 -27.86 -7.11
CA MET A 642 22.66 -27.43 -7.16
C MET A 642 23.44 -28.03 -8.33
N SER A 643 22.87 -29.02 -9.02
CA SER A 643 23.43 -29.52 -10.27
C SER A 643 23.42 -28.47 -11.41
N GLU A 644 22.58 -27.46 -11.31
CA GLU A 644 22.56 -26.31 -12.25
C GLU A 644 23.65 -25.27 -11.94
N TYR A 645 24.31 -25.36 -10.79
CA TYR A 645 25.29 -24.37 -10.27
C TYR A 645 26.69 -24.96 -10.12
N GLN A 646 27.08 -25.85 -11.03
CA GLN A 646 28.39 -26.50 -11.05
C GLN A 646 29.49 -25.58 -11.58
N GLU A 647 29.16 -24.60 -12.40
CA GLU A 647 30.11 -23.70 -13.03
C GLU A 647 30.12 -22.33 -12.38
N ARG A 648 31.27 -21.68 -12.33
CA ARG A 648 31.43 -20.38 -11.65
C ARG A 648 30.47 -19.29 -12.16
N HIS A 649 30.22 -19.27 -13.47
CA HIS A 649 29.31 -18.24 -14.02
C HIS A 649 27.86 -18.47 -13.69
N THR A 650 27.43 -19.67 -13.30
CA THR A 650 26.05 -19.94 -12.89
C THR A 650 25.78 -19.48 -11.46
N VAL A 651 26.82 -19.28 -10.63
CA VAL A 651 26.68 -18.77 -9.25
C VAL A 651 26.06 -17.35 -9.24
N SER A 652 26.38 -16.52 -10.25
CA SER A 652 25.77 -15.20 -10.39
C SER A 652 24.24 -15.24 -10.58
N ARG A 653 23.68 -16.36 -11.03
CA ARG A 653 22.22 -16.54 -11.12
C ARG A 653 21.55 -16.67 -9.74
N LEU A 654 22.29 -17.08 -8.69
CA LEU A 654 21.75 -17.16 -7.33
C LEU A 654 21.58 -15.78 -6.71
N VAL A 655 22.54 -14.88 -6.91
CA VAL A 655 22.62 -13.57 -6.24
C VAL A 655 22.23 -12.42 -7.17
N GLY A 656 22.31 -12.65 -8.48
CA GLY A 656 22.09 -11.67 -9.54
C GLY A 656 23.38 -11.39 -10.34
N ALA A 657 23.21 -10.92 -11.59
CA ALA A 657 24.31 -10.57 -12.46
C ALA A 657 24.88 -9.18 -12.09
N PRO A 658 26.20 -8.97 -12.14
CA PRO A 658 26.80 -7.65 -11.93
C PRO A 658 26.31 -6.61 -12.93
N PRO A 659 26.41 -5.30 -12.62
CA PRO A 659 26.03 -4.23 -13.54
C PRO A 659 26.73 -4.36 -14.90
N GLY A 660 25.95 -4.27 -15.98
CA GLY A 660 26.44 -4.38 -17.36
C GLY A 660 26.42 -5.79 -17.96
N TYR A 661 25.99 -6.81 -17.22
CA TYR A 661 25.79 -8.17 -17.75
C TYR A 661 24.32 -8.45 -18.05
N VAL A 662 24.06 -9.37 -19.00
CA VAL A 662 22.69 -9.82 -19.31
C VAL A 662 22.07 -10.48 -18.08
N GLY A 663 20.82 -10.08 -17.73
CA GLY A 663 20.11 -10.57 -16.56
C GLY A 663 20.28 -9.72 -15.28
N TYR A 664 20.92 -8.56 -15.36
CA TYR A 664 21.07 -7.64 -14.20
C TYR A 664 19.71 -7.18 -13.64
N GLU A 665 18.71 -6.94 -14.51
CA GLU A 665 17.37 -6.49 -14.11
C GLU A 665 16.50 -7.61 -13.52
N GLU A 666 16.80 -8.88 -13.81
CA GLU A 666 16.00 -10.03 -13.38
C GLU A 666 16.22 -10.41 -11.90
N GLY A 667 17.31 -9.90 -11.27
CA GLY A 667 17.67 -10.27 -9.90
C GLY A 667 18.22 -11.70 -9.78
N GLY A 668 18.62 -12.12 -8.58
CA GLY A 668 19.09 -13.49 -8.32
C GLY A 668 17.95 -14.44 -7.99
N GLN A 669 18.03 -15.68 -8.46
CA GLN A 669 16.98 -16.70 -8.23
C GLN A 669 16.74 -16.96 -6.74
N LEU A 670 17.79 -17.09 -5.94
CA LEU A 670 17.70 -17.27 -4.50
C LEU A 670 17.24 -16.00 -3.81
N THR A 671 17.87 -14.86 -4.12
CA THR A 671 17.58 -13.58 -3.47
C THR A 671 16.15 -13.08 -3.76
N GLU A 672 15.69 -13.17 -5.01
CA GLU A 672 14.33 -12.79 -5.36
C GLU A 672 13.27 -13.74 -4.78
N ALA A 673 13.54 -15.06 -4.77
CA ALA A 673 12.59 -16.02 -4.19
C ALA A 673 12.40 -15.78 -2.70
N VAL A 674 13.48 -15.55 -1.93
CA VAL A 674 13.41 -15.28 -0.49
C VAL A 674 12.85 -13.87 -0.22
N ARG A 675 13.16 -12.87 -1.04
CA ARG A 675 12.58 -11.54 -0.93
C ARG A 675 11.05 -11.56 -1.06
N ARG A 676 10.55 -12.39 -2.00
CA ARG A 676 9.09 -12.57 -2.20
C ARG A 676 8.44 -13.46 -1.15
N LYS A 677 9.19 -14.42 -0.60
CA LYS A 677 8.74 -15.36 0.44
C LYS A 677 9.75 -15.41 1.58
N PRO A 678 9.79 -14.38 2.45
CA PRO A 678 10.78 -14.29 3.52
C PRO A 678 10.62 -15.38 4.58
N TYR A 679 9.44 -16.00 4.67
CA TYR A 679 9.14 -17.14 5.52
C TYR A 679 9.03 -18.38 4.66
N SER A 680 10.16 -19.06 4.47
CA SER A 680 10.23 -20.22 3.59
C SER A 680 11.28 -21.22 4.05
N VAL A 681 11.14 -22.45 3.58
CA VAL A 681 12.17 -23.47 3.62
C VAL A 681 12.99 -23.37 2.33
N VAL A 682 14.25 -22.99 2.45
CA VAL A 682 15.20 -22.98 1.33
C VAL A 682 15.82 -24.36 1.21
N LEU A 683 15.44 -25.11 0.19
CA LEU A 683 15.94 -26.45 -0.09
C LEU A 683 16.97 -26.41 -1.22
N LEU A 684 18.22 -26.64 -0.88
CA LEU A 684 19.35 -26.77 -1.80
C LEU A 684 19.61 -28.27 -2.06
N ASP A 685 19.12 -28.76 -3.19
CA ASP A 685 19.20 -30.19 -3.52
C ASP A 685 20.56 -30.54 -4.14
N GLU A 686 21.15 -31.68 -3.78
CA GLU A 686 22.43 -32.19 -4.28
C GLU A 686 23.59 -31.18 -4.10
N ILE A 687 23.73 -30.66 -2.86
CA ILE A 687 24.69 -29.59 -2.53
C ILE A 687 26.16 -29.95 -2.87
N GLU A 688 26.51 -31.25 -2.88
CA GLU A 688 27.84 -31.74 -3.27
C GLU A 688 28.22 -31.43 -4.72
N LYS A 689 27.27 -31.12 -5.58
CA LYS A 689 27.51 -30.78 -6.99
C LYS A 689 27.80 -29.30 -7.21
N ALA A 690 27.53 -28.46 -6.19
CA ALA A 690 27.67 -27.01 -6.29
C ALA A 690 29.12 -26.57 -6.47
N HIS A 691 29.35 -25.49 -7.23
CA HIS A 691 30.65 -24.83 -7.30
C HIS A 691 31.11 -24.28 -5.96
N ALA A 692 32.39 -24.20 -5.69
CA ALA A 692 32.97 -23.73 -4.42
C ALA A 692 32.49 -22.31 -4.01
N ASP A 693 32.20 -21.45 -4.98
CA ASP A 693 31.74 -20.08 -4.72
C ASP A 693 30.29 -20.04 -4.16
N VAL A 694 29.46 -21.06 -4.37
CA VAL A 694 28.15 -21.22 -3.74
C VAL A 694 28.30 -21.31 -2.23
N PHE A 695 29.27 -22.09 -1.74
CA PHE A 695 29.54 -22.21 -0.30
C PHE A 695 29.96 -20.88 0.32
N ASN A 696 30.77 -20.07 -0.38
CA ASN A 696 31.17 -18.75 0.08
C ASN A 696 29.96 -17.81 0.22
N THR A 697 29.01 -17.91 -0.69
CA THR A 697 27.74 -17.16 -0.63
C THR A 697 26.87 -17.64 0.53
N LEU A 698 26.76 -18.95 0.74
CA LEU A 698 25.97 -19.53 1.82
C LEU A 698 26.56 -19.23 3.21
N LEU A 699 27.91 -19.08 3.34
CA LEU A 699 28.52 -18.68 4.60
C LEU A 699 27.95 -17.35 5.12
N GLN A 700 27.70 -16.38 4.26
CA GLN A 700 27.10 -15.10 4.64
C GLN A 700 25.67 -15.30 5.15
N VAL A 701 24.88 -16.17 4.49
CA VAL A 701 23.50 -16.50 4.92
C VAL A 701 23.52 -17.18 6.29
N LEU A 702 24.41 -18.14 6.49
CA LEU A 702 24.48 -18.95 7.73
C LEU A 702 25.00 -18.15 8.93
N ASP A 703 25.86 -17.16 8.73
CA ASP A 703 26.45 -16.35 9.81
C ASP A 703 25.59 -15.13 10.15
N ASP A 704 25.25 -14.32 9.12
CA ASP A 704 24.63 -13.01 9.28
C ASP A 704 23.11 -13.04 9.00
N GLY A 705 22.57 -14.16 8.48
CA GLY A 705 21.18 -14.29 8.07
C GLY A 705 20.78 -13.29 6.99
N ARG A 706 21.73 -12.80 6.22
CA ARG A 706 21.52 -11.81 5.16
C ARG A 706 22.37 -12.13 3.94
N LEU A 707 21.88 -11.72 2.78
CA LEU A 707 22.63 -11.83 1.54
C LEU A 707 22.43 -10.56 0.73
N THR A 708 23.53 -9.93 0.31
CA THR A 708 23.45 -8.74 -0.55
C THR A 708 23.36 -9.17 -2.00
N ASP A 709 22.31 -8.74 -2.70
CA ASP A 709 22.14 -9.02 -4.12
C ASP A 709 23.09 -8.17 -4.99
N ALA A 710 23.13 -8.47 -6.30
CA ALA A 710 23.98 -7.74 -7.24
C ALA A 710 23.55 -6.27 -7.45
N GLN A 711 22.34 -5.88 -7.00
CA GLN A 711 21.84 -4.51 -7.03
C GLN A 711 22.17 -3.74 -5.73
N GLY A 712 22.85 -4.38 -4.78
CA GLY A 712 23.24 -3.79 -3.49
C GLY A 712 22.13 -3.89 -2.40
N ARG A 713 21.00 -4.57 -2.68
CA ARG A 713 19.92 -4.74 -1.71
C ARG A 713 20.24 -5.90 -0.78
N GLN A 714 19.99 -5.72 0.50
CA GLN A 714 20.13 -6.79 1.50
C GLN A 714 18.82 -7.60 1.57
N VAL A 715 18.96 -8.92 1.36
CA VAL A 715 17.84 -9.87 1.49
C VAL A 715 17.96 -10.59 2.83
N ASP A 716 16.87 -10.64 3.58
CA ASP A 716 16.82 -11.19 4.93
C ASP A 716 16.46 -12.69 4.91
N PHE A 717 17.35 -13.53 5.47
CA PHE A 717 17.17 -14.98 5.62
C PHE A 717 16.90 -15.41 7.06
N ARG A 718 16.77 -14.48 8.02
CA ARG A 718 16.61 -14.82 9.45
C ARG A 718 15.33 -15.59 9.75
N ASN A 719 14.32 -15.44 8.89
CA ASN A 719 13.04 -16.13 9.02
C ASN A 719 12.94 -17.38 8.12
N THR A 720 14.06 -17.82 7.52
CA THR A 720 14.09 -19.03 6.69
C THR A 720 14.66 -20.23 7.44
N VAL A 721 14.32 -21.43 6.97
CA VAL A 721 15.02 -22.68 7.31
C VAL A 721 15.82 -23.12 6.10
N VAL A 722 17.14 -23.27 6.24
CA VAL A 722 18.02 -23.66 5.12
C VAL A 722 18.30 -25.16 5.22
N ILE A 723 17.88 -25.92 4.24
CA ILE A 723 18.09 -27.38 4.16
C ILE A 723 18.92 -27.70 2.92
N MET A 724 20.03 -28.38 3.11
CA MET A 724 20.94 -28.86 2.05
C MET A 724 20.85 -30.36 2.00
N THR A 725 20.46 -30.96 0.87
CA THR A 725 20.45 -32.41 0.73
C THR A 725 21.71 -32.90 0.04
N SER A 726 22.19 -34.08 0.45
CA SER A 726 23.32 -34.72 -0.19
C SER A 726 23.21 -36.26 -0.12
N ASN A 727 23.86 -36.91 -1.07
CA ASN A 727 23.96 -38.37 -1.16
C ASN A 727 25.36 -38.88 -0.76
N ILE A 728 26.25 -38.00 -0.24
CA ILE A 728 27.60 -38.37 0.22
C ILE A 728 27.51 -39.43 1.28
N GLY A 729 28.31 -40.47 1.18
CA GLY A 729 28.39 -41.54 2.18
C GLY A 729 27.19 -42.48 2.23
N SER A 730 26.22 -42.35 1.30
CA SER A 730 24.98 -43.13 1.29
C SER A 730 25.21 -44.63 1.22
N HIS A 731 26.29 -45.10 0.56
CA HIS A 731 26.68 -46.51 0.48
C HIS A 731 27.05 -47.10 1.84
N TYR A 732 27.67 -46.32 2.75
CA TYR A 732 27.96 -46.78 4.10
C TYR A 732 26.68 -46.95 4.96
N LEU A 733 25.66 -46.14 4.68
CA LEU A 733 24.37 -46.23 5.38
C LEU A 733 23.55 -47.43 4.90
N LEU A 734 23.65 -47.80 3.60
CA LEU A 734 22.95 -48.97 3.07
C LEU A 734 23.44 -50.28 3.72
N ASP A 735 24.75 -50.39 3.98
CA ASP A 735 25.36 -51.60 4.56
C ASP A 735 25.50 -51.52 6.11
N GLY A 736 25.38 -50.35 6.67
CA GLY A 736 25.71 -50.02 8.06
C GLY A 736 24.53 -49.87 9.01
N VAL A 737 23.34 -50.39 8.69
CA VAL A 737 22.16 -50.29 9.53
C VAL A 737 21.93 -51.63 10.25
N THR A 738 21.51 -51.61 11.48
CA THR A 738 21.11 -52.81 12.27
C THR A 738 19.73 -53.28 11.84
N ALA A 739 19.34 -54.51 12.28
CA ALA A 739 18.01 -55.06 12.02
C ALA A 739 16.88 -54.17 12.60
N ASP A 740 17.18 -53.43 13.64
CA ASP A 740 16.25 -52.51 14.31
C ASP A 740 16.21 -51.10 13.65
N GLY A 741 16.96 -50.87 12.56
CA GLY A 741 16.99 -49.60 11.81
C GLY A 741 17.96 -48.55 12.36
N GLU A 742 18.78 -48.84 13.35
CA GLU A 742 19.79 -47.93 13.90
C GLU A 742 21.09 -47.92 13.10
N ILE A 743 21.72 -46.75 12.93
CA ILE A 743 23.00 -46.58 12.23
C ILE A 743 24.14 -47.08 13.15
N LYS A 744 24.94 -48.01 12.67
CA LYS A 744 26.14 -48.49 13.39
C LYS A 744 27.15 -47.34 13.57
N PRO A 745 27.81 -47.17 14.73
CA PRO A 745 28.76 -46.09 14.95
C PRO A 745 29.87 -46.01 13.91
N ASP A 746 30.41 -47.17 13.45
CA ASP A 746 31.43 -47.24 12.40
C ASP A 746 30.91 -46.69 11.05
N ALA A 747 29.64 -46.93 10.70
CA ALA A 747 29.04 -46.37 9.48
C ALA A 747 28.88 -44.84 9.57
N ARG A 748 28.43 -44.36 10.74
CA ARG A 748 28.31 -42.92 11.03
C ARG A 748 29.66 -42.23 10.92
N ASP A 749 30.71 -42.78 11.51
CA ASP A 749 32.06 -42.21 11.46
C ASP A 749 32.63 -42.15 10.04
N ARG A 750 32.38 -43.17 9.21
CA ARG A 750 32.78 -43.17 7.78
C ARG A 750 32.04 -42.12 6.97
N VAL A 751 30.73 -41.98 7.16
CA VAL A 751 29.94 -40.91 6.48
C VAL A 751 30.47 -39.54 6.87
N MET A 752 30.71 -39.32 8.15
CA MET A 752 31.25 -38.06 8.66
C MET A 752 32.67 -37.80 8.17
N ALA A 753 33.49 -38.82 8.02
CA ALA A 753 34.84 -38.68 7.44
C ALA A 753 34.80 -38.30 5.95
N GLU A 754 33.92 -38.92 5.15
CA GLU A 754 33.73 -38.59 3.74
C GLU A 754 33.19 -37.16 3.57
N LEU A 755 32.21 -36.74 4.41
CA LEU A 755 31.67 -35.39 4.43
C LEU A 755 32.74 -34.35 4.72
N ARG A 756 33.61 -34.58 5.72
CA ARG A 756 34.74 -33.70 6.03
C ARG A 756 35.80 -33.64 4.92
N GLY A 757 35.87 -34.66 4.11
CA GLY A 757 36.74 -34.68 2.93
C GLY A 757 36.20 -33.81 1.76
N HIS A 758 34.90 -33.64 1.72
CA HIS A 758 34.23 -32.95 0.63
C HIS A 758 33.99 -31.46 0.94
N PHE A 759 33.55 -31.13 2.18
CA PHE A 759 33.27 -29.78 2.60
C PHE A 759 34.34 -29.19 3.50
N ARG A 760 34.56 -27.86 3.37
CA ARG A 760 35.54 -27.17 4.23
C ARG A 760 35.05 -27.16 5.68
N PRO A 761 35.95 -27.32 6.67
CA PRO A 761 35.57 -27.32 8.09
C PRO A 761 34.82 -26.06 8.52
N GLU A 762 35.18 -24.90 7.97
CA GLU A 762 34.51 -23.64 8.29
C GLU A 762 33.04 -23.60 7.88
N PHE A 763 32.65 -24.29 6.79
CA PHE A 763 31.27 -24.42 6.36
C PHE A 763 30.48 -25.35 7.27
N LEU A 764 31.03 -26.53 7.58
CA LEU A 764 30.41 -27.50 8.45
C LEU A 764 30.17 -26.97 9.87
N ASN A 765 31.07 -26.12 10.39
CA ASN A 765 30.93 -25.53 11.73
C ASN A 765 29.85 -24.45 11.81
N ARG A 766 29.29 -23.99 10.68
CA ARG A 766 28.22 -22.97 10.63
C ARG A 766 26.85 -23.55 10.43
N VAL A 767 26.78 -24.80 10.02
CA VAL A 767 25.53 -25.57 9.94
C VAL A 767 25.14 -26.02 11.35
N ASP A 768 23.87 -25.90 11.69
CA ASP A 768 23.39 -26.23 13.02
C ASP A 768 23.46 -27.73 13.32
N ASP A 769 22.93 -28.54 12.38
CA ASP A 769 22.95 -30.00 12.56
C ASP A 769 23.15 -30.74 11.23
N ILE A 770 23.87 -31.87 11.30
CA ILE A 770 24.02 -32.81 10.19
C ILE A 770 23.13 -34.02 10.50
N VAL A 771 22.13 -34.19 9.68
CA VAL A 771 21.02 -35.10 9.86
C VAL A 771 21.20 -36.33 8.97
N LEU A 772 21.31 -37.52 9.56
CA LEU A 772 21.46 -38.78 8.83
C LEU A 772 20.11 -39.47 8.63
N PHE A 773 19.78 -39.80 7.40
CA PHE A 773 18.58 -40.52 7.00
C PHE A 773 18.89 -42.00 6.80
N THR A 774 18.13 -42.86 7.49
CA THR A 774 18.27 -44.31 7.40
C THR A 774 17.54 -44.90 6.20
N PRO A 775 18.00 -46.04 5.62
CA PRO A 775 17.21 -46.81 4.68
C PRO A 775 15.87 -47.23 5.26
N LEU A 776 14.84 -47.27 4.44
CA LEU A 776 13.48 -47.60 4.90
C LEU A 776 13.30 -49.10 5.08
N SER A 777 12.71 -49.53 6.20
CA SER A 777 12.33 -50.91 6.46
C SER A 777 10.99 -51.27 5.79
N MET A 778 10.71 -52.57 5.59
CA MET A 778 9.46 -53.04 5.01
C MET A 778 8.20 -52.54 5.72
N PRO A 779 8.11 -52.53 7.07
CA PRO A 779 6.96 -51.95 7.78
C PRO A 779 6.79 -50.44 7.50
N GLN A 780 7.88 -49.69 7.37
CA GLN A 780 7.85 -48.27 7.03
C GLN A 780 7.36 -48.06 5.60
N LEU A 781 7.79 -48.92 4.65
CA LEU A 781 7.32 -48.88 3.26
C LEU A 781 5.81 -49.17 3.15
N GLU A 782 5.29 -50.14 3.90
CA GLU A 782 3.85 -50.42 3.98
C GLU A 782 3.05 -49.21 4.50
N ARG A 783 3.58 -48.44 5.47
CA ARG A 783 2.98 -47.20 5.95
C ARG A 783 3.02 -46.08 4.90
N ILE A 784 4.12 -45.96 4.16
CA ILE A 784 4.23 -45.01 3.04
C ILE A 784 3.22 -45.33 1.95
N VAL A 785 3.03 -46.60 1.59
CA VAL A 785 1.98 -47.07 0.68
C VAL A 785 0.61 -46.61 1.17
N GLU A 786 0.31 -46.79 2.45
CA GLU A 786 -0.98 -46.36 3.02
C GLU A 786 -1.19 -44.85 2.90
N LEU A 787 -0.19 -44.01 3.14
CA LEU A 787 -0.27 -42.56 2.96
C LEU A 787 -0.54 -42.18 1.50
N GLN A 788 0.17 -42.78 0.53
CA GLN A 788 -0.06 -42.51 -0.89
C GLN A 788 -1.44 -42.98 -1.37
N LEU A 789 -1.95 -44.05 -0.80
CA LEU A 789 -3.30 -44.55 -1.09
C LEU A 789 -4.39 -43.73 -0.40
N ALA A 790 -4.10 -43.06 0.72
CA ALA A 790 -5.03 -42.11 1.33
C ALA A 790 -5.31 -40.95 0.40
N GLU A 791 -4.30 -40.37 -0.27
CA GLU A 791 -4.48 -39.34 -1.29
C GLU A 791 -5.41 -39.81 -2.45
N LEU A 792 -5.31 -41.10 -2.83
CA LEU A 792 -6.21 -41.71 -3.85
C LEU A 792 -7.63 -41.86 -3.32
N ARG A 793 -7.79 -42.26 -2.03
CA ARG A 793 -9.11 -42.37 -1.38
C ARG A 793 -9.81 -41.02 -1.36
N ASP A 794 -9.14 -39.94 -0.98
CA ASP A 794 -9.71 -38.61 -0.91
C ASP A 794 -10.24 -38.16 -2.29
N ARG A 795 -9.49 -38.41 -3.37
CA ARG A 795 -9.96 -38.17 -4.74
C ARG A 795 -11.17 -38.98 -5.18
N LEU A 796 -11.31 -40.20 -4.64
CA LEU A 796 -12.45 -41.09 -4.93
C LEU A 796 -13.69 -40.76 -4.09
N VAL A 797 -13.51 -40.21 -2.88
CA VAL A 797 -14.61 -39.75 -2.00
C VAL A 797 -15.45 -38.67 -2.70
N GLU A 798 -14.82 -37.75 -3.45
CA GLU A 798 -15.54 -36.75 -4.26
C GLU A 798 -16.55 -37.38 -5.26
N ARG A 799 -16.29 -38.63 -5.66
CA ARG A 799 -17.15 -39.42 -6.53
C ARG A 799 -18.03 -40.42 -5.79
N GLN A 800 -18.06 -40.37 -4.45
CA GLN A 800 -18.77 -41.29 -3.57
C GLN A 800 -18.34 -42.77 -3.73
N ILE A 801 -17.05 -43.01 -4.03
CA ILE A 801 -16.48 -44.34 -4.23
C ILE A 801 -15.57 -44.67 -3.05
N GLU A 802 -15.79 -45.80 -2.38
CA GLU A 802 -14.97 -46.33 -1.30
C GLU A 802 -13.84 -47.20 -1.85
N LEU A 803 -12.59 -46.99 -1.37
CA LEU A 803 -11.41 -47.79 -1.72
C LEU A 803 -10.94 -48.62 -0.53
N ASP A 804 -11.00 -49.91 -0.64
CA ASP A 804 -10.50 -50.90 0.32
C ASP A 804 -9.29 -51.65 -0.26
N ILE A 805 -8.20 -51.75 0.50
CA ILE A 805 -6.97 -52.41 0.07
C ILE A 805 -6.52 -53.40 1.12
N THR A 806 -6.41 -54.68 0.69
CA THR A 806 -6.02 -55.72 1.61
C THR A 806 -4.56 -55.58 2.10
N PRO A 807 -4.20 -56.05 3.33
CA PRO A 807 -2.85 -56.03 3.84
C PRO A 807 -1.85 -56.71 2.91
N ASP A 808 -2.23 -57.80 2.25
CA ASP A 808 -1.36 -58.51 1.33
C ASP A 808 -1.09 -57.69 0.06
N ALA A 809 -2.10 -56.95 -0.42
CA ALA A 809 -1.95 -56.05 -1.57
C ALA A 809 -1.01 -54.85 -1.20
N ARG A 810 -1.15 -54.30 -0.01
CA ARG A 810 -0.21 -53.25 0.49
C ARG A 810 1.23 -53.73 0.55
N ARG A 811 1.44 -54.93 1.13
CA ARG A 811 2.77 -55.52 1.20
C ARG A 811 3.35 -55.80 -0.18
N MET A 812 2.55 -56.29 -1.12
CA MET A 812 2.98 -56.53 -2.49
C MET A 812 3.37 -55.24 -3.19
N ILE A 813 2.57 -54.14 -3.02
CA ILE A 813 2.89 -52.80 -3.55
C ILE A 813 4.20 -52.30 -2.95
N ALA A 814 4.41 -52.45 -1.64
CA ALA A 814 5.65 -52.05 -1.00
C ALA A 814 6.88 -52.80 -1.54
N GLN A 815 6.76 -54.13 -1.73
CA GLN A 815 7.84 -54.99 -2.24
C GLN A 815 8.24 -54.66 -3.67
N HIS A 816 7.27 -54.50 -4.56
CA HIS A 816 7.52 -54.26 -5.99
C HIS A 816 7.79 -52.76 -6.31
N GLY A 817 7.30 -51.85 -5.47
CA GLY A 817 7.54 -50.42 -5.59
C GLY A 817 8.82 -49.92 -4.94
N TYR A 818 9.55 -50.79 -4.20
CA TYR A 818 10.82 -50.46 -3.56
C TYR A 818 12.01 -50.85 -4.45
N ASP A 819 13.00 -49.99 -4.49
CA ASP A 819 14.29 -50.24 -5.11
C ASP A 819 15.42 -49.89 -4.13
N PRO A 820 16.40 -50.80 -3.89
CA PRO A 820 17.49 -50.53 -2.95
C PRO A 820 18.32 -49.26 -3.23
N VAL A 821 18.39 -48.85 -4.50
CA VAL A 821 19.16 -47.66 -4.92
C VAL A 821 18.29 -46.39 -4.91
N TYR A 822 17.02 -46.53 -5.34
CA TYR A 822 16.11 -45.37 -5.47
C TYR A 822 15.12 -45.22 -4.32
N GLY A 823 15.15 -46.13 -3.31
CA GLY A 823 14.28 -46.09 -2.15
C GLY A 823 12.81 -46.25 -2.47
N ALA A 824 11.98 -45.44 -1.82
CA ALA A 824 10.52 -45.40 -2.06
C ALA A 824 10.10 -44.54 -3.29
N ARG A 825 11.02 -43.93 -4.01
CA ARG A 825 10.70 -43.07 -5.17
C ARG A 825 9.92 -43.76 -6.29
N PRO A 826 10.20 -45.05 -6.65
CA PRO A 826 9.43 -45.77 -7.67
C PRO A 826 8.03 -46.17 -7.22
N LEU A 827 7.72 -46.14 -5.92
CA LEU A 827 6.46 -46.61 -5.34
C LEU A 827 5.25 -45.86 -5.90
N ARG A 828 5.32 -44.55 -6.00
CA ARG A 828 4.26 -43.69 -6.57
C ARG A 828 3.96 -44.06 -8.03
N ARG A 829 4.99 -44.38 -8.81
CA ARG A 829 4.85 -44.79 -10.21
C ARG A 829 4.19 -46.16 -10.29
N TYR A 830 4.55 -47.08 -9.38
CA TYR A 830 3.99 -48.40 -9.31
C TYR A 830 2.49 -48.35 -8.96
N ILE A 831 2.11 -47.53 -7.97
CA ILE A 831 0.68 -47.31 -7.61
C ILE A 831 -0.07 -46.70 -8.78
N ALA A 832 0.45 -45.70 -9.44
CA ALA A 832 -0.18 -45.05 -10.59
C ALA A 832 -0.42 -46.07 -11.73
N HIS A 833 0.53 -46.97 -12.00
CA HIS A 833 0.43 -47.92 -13.07
C HIS A 833 -0.49 -49.10 -12.72
N GLU A 834 -0.30 -49.70 -11.55
CA GLU A 834 -0.99 -50.97 -11.20
C GLU A 834 -2.36 -50.74 -10.51
N VAL A 835 -2.56 -49.61 -9.86
CA VAL A 835 -3.80 -49.33 -9.13
C VAL A 835 -4.62 -48.26 -9.84
N GLU A 836 -4.09 -47.02 -9.96
CA GLU A 836 -4.85 -45.88 -10.51
C GLU A 836 -5.27 -46.11 -11.95
N THR A 837 -4.39 -46.68 -12.80
CA THR A 837 -4.72 -46.97 -14.20
C THR A 837 -5.82 -48.04 -14.33
N LYS A 838 -5.79 -49.06 -13.48
CA LYS A 838 -6.84 -50.11 -13.50
C LYS A 838 -8.19 -49.57 -13.04
N ILE A 839 -8.19 -48.76 -11.96
CA ILE A 839 -9.39 -48.04 -11.48
C ILE A 839 -9.91 -47.05 -12.53
N GLY A 840 -9.05 -46.25 -13.14
CA GLY A 840 -9.43 -45.31 -14.19
C GLY A 840 -10.07 -45.95 -15.42
N ARG A 841 -9.53 -47.11 -15.84
CA ARG A 841 -10.15 -47.91 -16.96
C ARG A 841 -11.53 -48.43 -16.62
N ALA A 842 -11.74 -48.89 -15.36
CA ALA A 842 -13.04 -49.38 -14.92
C ALA A 842 -14.08 -48.25 -14.81
N LEU A 843 -13.68 -47.08 -14.28
CA LEU A 843 -14.53 -45.89 -14.26
C LEU A 843 -14.95 -45.43 -15.65
N LEU A 844 -14.02 -45.43 -16.62
CA LEU A 844 -14.32 -45.04 -18.01
C LEU A 844 -15.20 -46.07 -18.76
N ARG A 845 -15.14 -47.35 -18.39
CA ARG A 845 -16.02 -48.39 -18.91
C ARG A 845 -17.43 -48.36 -18.31
N GLY A 846 -17.60 -47.65 -17.20
CA GLY A 846 -18.86 -47.65 -16.44
C GLY A 846 -19.05 -48.90 -15.54
N ASP A 847 -17.97 -49.65 -15.31
CA ASP A 847 -17.99 -50.84 -14.44
C ASP A 847 -18.19 -50.47 -12.95
N ILE A 848 -18.00 -49.18 -12.60
CA ILE A 848 -18.17 -48.62 -11.26
C ILE A 848 -19.16 -47.47 -11.32
N ALA A 849 -20.28 -47.62 -10.62
CA ALA A 849 -21.25 -46.55 -10.41
C ALA A 849 -20.93 -45.73 -9.14
N GLY A 850 -21.43 -44.48 -9.06
CA GLY A 850 -21.34 -43.68 -7.84
C GLY A 850 -21.98 -44.43 -6.65
N GLY A 851 -21.27 -44.44 -5.49
CA GLY A 851 -21.66 -45.26 -4.32
C GLY A 851 -21.09 -46.67 -4.28
N GLY A 852 -20.30 -47.06 -5.29
CA GLY A 852 -19.67 -48.40 -5.37
C GLY A 852 -18.42 -48.50 -4.48
N LYS A 853 -18.03 -49.76 -4.20
CA LYS A 853 -16.81 -50.06 -3.43
C LYS A 853 -15.78 -50.76 -4.31
N ILE A 854 -14.55 -50.24 -4.31
CA ILE A 854 -13.39 -50.81 -5.00
C ILE A 854 -12.58 -51.61 -3.97
N ARG A 855 -12.23 -52.86 -4.31
CA ARG A 855 -11.36 -53.69 -3.44
C ARG A 855 -10.14 -54.14 -4.22
N VAL A 856 -8.95 -53.79 -3.70
CA VAL A 856 -7.64 -54.23 -4.24
C VAL A 856 -7.17 -55.44 -3.47
N THR A 857 -6.99 -56.58 -4.17
CA THR A 857 -6.56 -57.85 -3.60
C THR A 857 -5.34 -58.39 -4.33
N VAL A 858 -4.79 -59.52 -3.85
CA VAL A 858 -3.75 -60.27 -4.54
C VAL A 858 -4.35 -61.58 -5.04
N GLU A 859 -4.35 -61.80 -6.38
CA GLU A 859 -4.78 -63.02 -7.02
C GLU A 859 -3.69 -63.55 -7.95
N ASN A 860 -3.34 -64.82 -7.80
CA ASN A 860 -2.29 -65.48 -8.61
C ASN A 860 -0.93 -64.76 -8.59
N GLY A 861 -0.61 -64.01 -7.54
CA GLY A 861 0.65 -63.25 -7.43
C GLY A 861 0.64 -61.91 -8.19
N GLU A 862 -0.53 -61.43 -8.61
CA GLU A 862 -0.73 -60.12 -9.21
C GLU A 862 -1.79 -59.32 -8.49
N LEU A 863 -1.73 -57.96 -8.58
CA LEU A 863 -2.78 -57.09 -8.02
C LEU A 863 -4.05 -57.16 -8.86
N ALA A 864 -5.12 -57.61 -8.24
CA ALA A 864 -6.47 -57.65 -8.80
C ALA A 864 -7.32 -56.53 -8.22
N VAL A 865 -8.08 -55.83 -9.07
CA VAL A 865 -9.00 -54.75 -8.68
C VAL A 865 -10.43 -55.29 -8.92
N GLY A 866 -11.13 -55.58 -7.81
CA GLY A 866 -12.52 -55.99 -7.81
C GLY A 866 -13.47 -54.84 -7.53
N TYR A 867 -14.67 -54.92 -8.04
CA TYR A 867 -15.72 -53.88 -7.90
C TYR A 867 -16.95 -54.50 -7.29
N SER A 868 -17.60 -53.82 -6.39
CA SER A 868 -18.93 -54.22 -5.87
C SER A 868 -19.89 -53.05 -6.00
N GLU A 869 -21.09 -53.36 -6.49
CA GLU A 869 -22.18 -52.38 -6.53
C GLU A 869 -22.59 -51.99 -5.10
N PRO A 870 -23.11 -50.75 -4.91
CA PRO A 870 -23.65 -50.36 -3.59
C PRO A 870 -24.72 -51.36 -3.20
N ALA A 871 -24.64 -51.87 -1.93
CA ALA A 871 -25.73 -52.65 -1.40
C ALA A 871 -26.99 -51.80 -1.45
N LEU A 872 -27.95 -52.18 -2.30
CA LEU A 872 -29.29 -51.65 -2.28
C LEU A 872 -29.78 -51.72 -0.84
N ALA A 873 -29.94 -50.57 -0.17
CA ALA A 873 -30.58 -50.52 1.13
C ALA A 873 -31.97 -51.14 1.01
N ALA A 874 -32.15 -52.31 1.68
CA ALA A 874 -33.37 -53.03 1.74
C ALA A 874 -34.39 -52.27 2.61
#